data_900fd036c889e19d0ffd89ec65cfcb8e
#
_entry.id   900fd036c889e19d0ffd89ec65cfcb8e
#
_cell.length_a   1.000
_cell.length_b   1.000
_cell.length_c   1.000
_cell.angle_alpha   90.00
_cell.angle_beta   90.00
_cell.angle_gamma   90.00
#
_symmetry.space_group_name_H-M   'P 1'
#
loop_
_entity.id
_entity.type
_entity.pdbx_description
1 polymer ?
#
loop_
_entity_poly.entity_id
_entity_poly.type
_entity_poly.pdbx_seq_one_letter_code
_entity_poly.pdbx_strand_id
1 'polypeptide(L)'
;QEVVPTIAHTEVVDVAVAPTCTKTGLTEGKHCSVCGVVLVKQEVVPTIAHTEVVDVAVAPTCTKTGLTEGKHCSVCGVVLVKQEVVPTIAHTEVVDVAVASTCTKTGLTEGKHCSVCGEVLVAQKVVPTIAHNYVGEVTKQPTCEQEGVMTYTCTRCGGSYTEPIEMIAHIEVVDVAVAPTCTKTGLTEGKHCSVCGTVLVKQEVVPTIEHNYVGGVCTMCGAEREPTKGLVFTLSDDGAQYSVTDYTGTATEVYIPALYNGLPVTSIGSSAFSERYSLTSITIPDGVTSIGDYAFYKCSRLTSITIPDSVTSIREYAFRGCGGLTSITVASGNPVYHSAGNCIIETNSKTLIAGCKNSIISTDVTSIGEGAFRDCGSLTSIGIPNSVTSIGSGAFSDCSKLTRITFMYSSKLTSIGSSAFSGCSGLTSITIPDSVTSIGDFAFQNCSSLTSIKIPDGVTSIGSSAFSRCSGLTNITIPDSVTSIGDFAFKDCSKLTSITIPYGVTSIGHGVFYNCSSLTSIKIPDSVTSIESNAFSGCSSLTSITIGNGVTSIGSYAFKGCSRLTSITIPNSVTSIGSPAFSGCSKLTSITLPFVGGSIKNATDTYQYPFGYIFGTSSYTGGTAVRQFYYGSSINTATSTTYYIPSSLKEVTITGGNIPYGAFYGCSGLTSITIGNGVTSIGSYAFEDCSGLTSIMIPDSVTSIGYAAFRGCSKLTSVRFANPDGWRVSTSSTAINGERISSSSLSNASTAARYLKENGYYCYYYWKRG
;
A
#
# COMPACT_ATOMS: atom_id res chain seq x y z
N GLN A 1 6.77 -4.75 -85.08
CA GLN A 1 6.92 -4.79 -83.61
C GLN A 1 6.29 -6.08 -83.14
N GLU A 2 7.15 -7.04 -82.80
CA GLU A 2 6.73 -8.30 -82.17
C GLU A 2 6.15 -8.00 -80.80
N VAL A 3 4.92 -8.37 -80.59
CA VAL A 3 4.26 -8.40 -79.27
C VAL A 3 4.81 -9.62 -78.55
N VAL A 4 5.67 -9.40 -77.60
CA VAL A 4 6.11 -10.47 -76.69
C VAL A 4 4.90 -10.84 -75.85
N PRO A 5 4.46 -12.11 -75.85
CA PRO A 5 3.32 -12.52 -74.99
C PRO A 5 3.72 -12.40 -73.54
N THR A 6 2.90 -11.74 -72.79
CA THR A 6 3.00 -11.73 -71.32
C THR A 6 2.88 -13.16 -70.82
N ILE A 7 3.91 -13.61 -70.13
CA ILE A 7 3.92 -14.93 -69.50
C ILE A 7 2.87 -14.88 -68.37
N ALA A 8 1.91 -15.82 -68.46
CA ALA A 8 0.92 -15.99 -67.41
C ALA A 8 1.57 -16.26 -66.06
N HIS A 9 1.06 -15.65 -65.03
CA HIS A 9 1.57 -15.88 -63.67
C HIS A 9 1.40 -17.36 -63.29
N THR A 10 2.45 -17.96 -62.75
CA THR A 10 2.40 -19.30 -62.16
C THR A 10 1.85 -19.19 -60.77
N GLU A 11 0.63 -19.57 -60.59
CA GLU A 11 -0.08 -19.45 -59.34
C GLU A 11 0.41 -20.47 -58.29
N VAL A 12 0.68 -20.00 -57.09
CA VAL A 12 0.83 -20.81 -55.87
C VAL A 12 -0.24 -20.38 -54.89
N VAL A 13 -0.90 -21.34 -54.33
CA VAL A 13 -1.99 -21.13 -53.36
C VAL A 13 -1.41 -20.88 -51.96
N ASP A 14 -1.77 -19.76 -51.39
CA ASP A 14 -1.56 -19.50 -49.98
C ASP A 14 -2.71 -20.10 -49.20
N VAL A 15 -2.43 -21.16 -48.50
CA VAL A 15 -3.46 -21.97 -47.82
C VAL A 15 -4.27 -21.14 -46.84
N ALA A 16 -5.58 -21.32 -46.89
CA ALA A 16 -6.47 -20.72 -45.90
C ALA A 16 -6.16 -21.20 -44.50
N VAL A 17 -6.21 -20.29 -43.57
CA VAL A 17 -6.10 -20.59 -42.14
C VAL A 17 -7.46 -20.46 -41.51
N ALA A 18 -7.97 -21.52 -40.96
CA ALA A 18 -9.26 -21.48 -40.27
C ALA A 18 -9.18 -20.61 -39.01
N PRO A 19 -10.15 -19.75 -38.77
CA PRO A 19 -10.21 -18.98 -37.54
C PRO A 19 -10.46 -19.87 -36.33
N THR A 20 -9.91 -19.50 -35.21
CA THR A 20 -10.21 -20.10 -33.90
C THR A 20 -10.96 -19.09 -33.04
N CYS A 21 -11.44 -19.49 -31.90
CA CYS A 21 -12.09 -18.59 -30.98
C CYS A 21 -11.12 -17.56 -30.32
N THR A 22 -9.81 -17.72 -30.52
CA THR A 22 -8.79 -16.80 -29.99
C THR A 22 -7.94 -16.12 -31.06
N LYS A 23 -8.06 -16.60 -32.29
CA LYS A 23 -7.27 -16.03 -33.41
C LYS A 23 -8.11 -15.96 -34.66
N THR A 24 -7.98 -14.89 -35.37
CA THR A 24 -8.58 -14.73 -36.71
C THR A 24 -7.95 -15.72 -37.71
N GLY A 25 -8.74 -16.19 -38.61
CA GLY A 25 -8.28 -16.98 -39.74
C GLY A 25 -7.90 -16.11 -40.95
N LEU A 26 -7.56 -16.76 -42.01
CA LEU A 26 -7.29 -16.12 -43.28
C LEU A 26 -7.97 -16.97 -44.40
N THR A 27 -8.54 -16.31 -45.35
CA THR A 27 -9.04 -16.99 -46.59
C THR A 27 -7.86 -17.52 -47.41
N GLU A 28 -8.14 -18.41 -48.31
CA GLU A 28 -7.16 -18.84 -49.31
C GLU A 28 -6.76 -17.66 -50.18
N GLY A 29 -5.47 -17.48 -50.34
CA GLY A 29 -4.89 -16.49 -51.23
C GLY A 29 -4.13 -17.14 -52.38
N LYS A 30 -3.57 -16.33 -53.22
CA LYS A 30 -2.72 -16.81 -54.31
C LYS A 30 -1.64 -15.78 -54.59
N HIS A 31 -0.44 -16.24 -54.80
CA HIS A 31 0.66 -15.40 -55.28
C HIS A 31 1.41 -16.07 -56.45
N CYS A 32 2.16 -15.31 -57.16
CA CYS A 32 2.98 -15.85 -58.24
C CYS A 32 4.31 -16.38 -57.69
N SER A 33 4.60 -17.64 -57.91
CA SER A 33 5.84 -18.28 -57.44
C SER A 33 7.12 -17.70 -58.04
N VAL A 34 7.02 -16.95 -59.13
CA VAL A 34 8.18 -16.44 -59.87
C VAL A 34 8.47 -14.99 -59.51
N CYS A 35 7.45 -14.14 -59.35
CA CYS A 35 7.64 -12.69 -59.12
C CYS A 35 7.12 -12.21 -57.75
N GLY A 36 6.48 -13.07 -56.95
CA GLY A 36 5.94 -12.73 -55.62
C GLY A 36 4.71 -11.84 -55.62
N VAL A 37 4.16 -11.49 -56.79
CA VAL A 37 2.95 -10.66 -56.86
C VAL A 37 1.75 -11.43 -56.27
N VAL A 38 1.04 -10.79 -55.39
CA VAL A 38 -0.21 -11.35 -54.80
C VAL A 38 -1.31 -11.27 -55.84
N LEU A 39 -1.82 -12.41 -56.29
CA LEU A 39 -2.88 -12.54 -57.29
C LEU A 39 -4.26 -12.53 -56.64
N VAL A 40 -4.36 -13.16 -55.48
CA VAL A 40 -5.54 -13.12 -54.63
C VAL A 40 -5.07 -12.89 -53.19
N LYS A 41 -5.45 -11.76 -52.64
CA LYS A 41 -5.06 -11.39 -51.27
C LYS A 41 -5.89 -12.20 -50.28
N GLN A 42 -5.19 -12.76 -49.28
CA GLN A 42 -5.90 -13.38 -48.17
C GLN A 42 -6.65 -12.32 -47.37
N GLU A 43 -7.89 -12.58 -47.09
CA GLU A 43 -8.72 -11.75 -46.20
C GLU A 43 -8.76 -12.35 -44.81
N VAL A 44 -8.85 -11.49 -43.82
CA VAL A 44 -8.95 -11.92 -42.43
C VAL A 44 -10.35 -12.44 -42.15
N VAL A 45 -10.44 -13.69 -41.76
CA VAL A 45 -11.70 -14.29 -41.29
C VAL A 45 -11.80 -14.01 -39.77
N PRO A 46 -12.88 -13.41 -39.33
CA PRO A 46 -13.08 -13.15 -37.90
C PRO A 46 -12.97 -14.41 -37.05
N THR A 47 -12.61 -14.24 -35.82
CA THR A 47 -12.63 -15.33 -34.85
C THR A 47 -14.03 -15.94 -34.75
N ILE A 48 -14.11 -17.25 -34.64
CA ILE A 48 -15.36 -17.93 -34.36
C ILE A 48 -15.78 -17.77 -32.90
N ALA A 49 -17.06 -17.84 -32.66
CA ALA A 49 -17.56 -17.85 -31.29
C ALA A 49 -17.00 -19.04 -30.52
N HIS A 50 -16.80 -18.84 -29.23
CA HIS A 50 -16.36 -19.92 -28.36
C HIS A 50 -17.34 -21.08 -28.38
N THR A 51 -16.84 -22.29 -28.61
CA THR A 51 -17.65 -23.52 -28.52
C THR A 51 -17.66 -23.95 -27.06
N GLU A 52 -18.78 -23.76 -26.44
CA GLU A 52 -18.94 -24.09 -25.02
C GLU A 52 -18.93 -25.60 -24.80
N VAL A 53 -18.14 -26.02 -23.86
CA VAL A 53 -18.19 -27.35 -23.23
C VAL A 53 -18.49 -27.15 -21.77
N VAL A 54 -19.42 -27.92 -21.30
CA VAL A 54 -19.85 -27.90 -19.92
C VAL A 54 -18.86 -28.71 -19.08
N ASP A 55 -18.26 -28.05 -18.07
CA ASP A 55 -17.54 -28.73 -17.01
C ASP A 55 -18.58 -29.21 -16.00
N VAL A 56 -18.81 -30.50 -16.02
CA VAL A 56 -19.88 -31.11 -15.22
C VAL A 56 -19.72 -30.81 -13.74
N ALA A 57 -20.84 -30.48 -13.13
CA ALA A 57 -20.89 -30.33 -11.69
C ALA A 57 -20.45 -31.61 -10.98
N VAL A 58 -19.69 -31.46 -9.95
CA VAL A 58 -19.26 -32.55 -9.06
C VAL A 58 -20.04 -32.43 -7.76
N ALA A 59 -20.82 -33.43 -7.45
CA ALA A 59 -21.55 -33.44 -6.18
C ALA A 59 -20.57 -33.53 -5.01
N PRO A 60 -20.79 -32.77 -3.94
CA PRO A 60 -19.94 -32.88 -2.75
C PRO A 60 -20.18 -34.21 -2.05
N THR A 61 -19.14 -34.70 -1.44
CA THR A 61 -19.22 -35.84 -0.51
C THR A 61 -18.92 -35.35 0.92
N CYS A 62 -19.01 -36.21 1.86
CA CYS A 62 -18.66 -35.86 3.25
C CYS A 62 -17.14 -35.63 3.47
N THR A 63 -16.29 -36.00 2.50
CA THR A 63 -14.84 -35.81 2.59
C THR A 63 -14.27 -34.87 1.52
N LYS A 64 -15.05 -34.58 0.51
CA LYS A 64 -14.62 -33.73 -0.58
C LYS A 64 -15.70 -32.71 -0.94
N THR A 65 -15.28 -31.51 -1.16
CA THR A 65 -16.14 -30.46 -1.73
C THR A 65 -16.54 -30.82 -3.14
N GLY A 66 -17.73 -30.47 -3.51
CA GLY A 66 -18.19 -30.53 -4.88
C GLY A 66 -17.81 -29.31 -5.68
N LEU A 67 -18.22 -29.28 -6.89
CA LEU A 67 -18.09 -28.13 -7.79
C LEU A 67 -19.41 -27.90 -8.51
N THR A 68 -19.79 -26.67 -8.70
CA THR A 68 -20.91 -26.31 -9.57
C THR A 68 -20.54 -26.60 -11.02
N GLU A 69 -21.54 -26.61 -11.88
CA GLU A 69 -21.31 -26.68 -13.32
C GLU A 69 -20.54 -25.43 -13.79
N GLY A 70 -19.54 -25.64 -14.57
CA GLY A 70 -18.76 -24.59 -15.22
C GLY A 70 -18.83 -24.72 -16.74
N LYS A 71 -18.16 -23.87 -17.42
CA LYS A 71 -18.07 -23.93 -18.88
C LYS A 71 -16.71 -23.43 -19.36
N HIS A 72 -16.13 -24.10 -20.28
CA HIS A 72 -14.92 -23.64 -20.97
C HIS A 72 -15.04 -23.81 -22.49
N CYS A 73 -14.22 -23.20 -23.23
CA CYS A 73 -14.16 -23.35 -24.65
C CYS A 73 -13.36 -24.60 -25.04
N SER A 74 -13.99 -25.54 -25.75
CA SER A 74 -13.32 -26.79 -26.16
C SER A 74 -12.15 -26.58 -27.12
N VAL A 75 -12.05 -25.40 -27.73
CA VAL A 75 -11.06 -25.14 -28.78
C VAL A 75 -9.84 -24.41 -28.23
N CYS A 76 -10.03 -23.48 -27.29
CA CYS A 76 -8.95 -22.65 -26.76
C CYS A 76 -8.71 -22.78 -25.23
N GLY A 77 -9.57 -23.52 -24.54
CA GLY A 77 -9.42 -23.73 -23.08
C GLY A 77 -9.85 -22.55 -22.19
N VAL A 78 -10.31 -21.43 -22.76
CA VAL A 78 -10.76 -20.29 -21.95
C VAL A 78 -11.96 -20.67 -21.10
N VAL A 79 -11.90 -20.41 -19.82
CA VAL A 79 -13.01 -20.64 -18.89
C VAL A 79 -14.07 -19.57 -19.10
N LEU A 80 -15.26 -19.97 -19.53
CA LEU A 80 -16.40 -19.09 -19.78
C LEU A 80 -17.29 -18.91 -18.55
N VAL A 81 -17.44 -19.97 -17.79
CA VAL A 81 -18.09 -19.96 -16.47
C VAL A 81 -17.24 -20.77 -15.50
N LYS A 82 -16.75 -20.13 -14.49
CA LYS A 82 -15.91 -20.77 -13.47
C LYS A 82 -16.76 -21.65 -12.55
N GLN A 83 -16.29 -22.85 -12.30
CA GLN A 83 -16.90 -23.71 -11.28
C GLN A 83 -16.67 -23.13 -9.88
N GLU A 84 -17.71 -23.12 -9.08
CA GLU A 84 -17.62 -22.74 -7.67
C GLU A 84 -17.59 -23.99 -6.77
N VAL A 85 -16.95 -23.85 -5.66
CA VAL A 85 -16.81 -24.96 -4.71
C VAL A 85 -18.11 -25.09 -3.91
N VAL A 86 -18.68 -26.29 -3.96
CA VAL A 86 -19.83 -26.66 -3.11
C VAL A 86 -19.27 -27.32 -1.83
N PRO A 87 -19.66 -26.83 -0.65
CA PRO A 87 -19.20 -27.42 0.61
C PRO A 87 -19.51 -28.92 0.72
N THR A 88 -18.72 -29.60 1.51
CA THR A 88 -18.95 -31.02 1.84
C THR A 88 -20.29 -31.20 2.56
N ILE A 89 -20.93 -32.32 2.32
CA ILE A 89 -22.15 -32.71 3.04
C ILE A 89 -21.81 -33.34 4.39
N ALA A 90 -22.75 -33.31 5.29
CA ALA A 90 -22.58 -33.93 6.61
C ALA A 90 -22.40 -35.45 6.49
N HIS A 91 -21.60 -36.03 7.39
CA HIS A 91 -21.41 -37.47 7.46
C HIS A 91 -22.71 -38.20 7.83
N THR A 92 -22.96 -39.31 7.18
CA THR A 92 -24.07 -40.23 7.53
C THR A 92 -23.54 -41.26 8.48
N GLU A 93 -24.01 -41.24 9.72
CA GLU A 93 -23.53 -42.10 10.79
C GLU A 93 -24.06 -43.53 10.69
N VAL A 94 -23.20 -44.49 10.85
CA VAL A 94 -23.53 -45.90 11.10
C VAL A 94 -22.86 -46.34 12.40
N VAL A 95 -23.57 -47.09 13.20
CA VAL A 95 -23.10 -47.55 14.51
C VAL A 95 -22.32 -48.84 14.39
N ASP A 96 -21.13 -48.89 14.92
CA ASP A 96 -20.34 -50.08 15.10
C ASP A 96 -20.64 -50.69 16.48
N VAL A 97 -21.23 -51.87 16.47
CA VAL A 97 -21.78 -52.48 17.69
C VAL A 97 -20.70 -52.84 18.72
N ALA A 98 -20.98 -52.60 19.96
CA ALA A 98 -20.12 -52.95 21.08
C ALA A 98 -19.92 -54.46 21.21
N VAL A 99 -18.70 -54.86 21.54
CA VAL A 99 -18.34 -56.26 21.83
C VAL A 99 -18.00 -56.40 23.31
N ALA A 100 -18.69 -57.29 23.98
CA ALA A 100 -18.41 -57.55 25.40
C ALA A 100 -17.04 -58.19 25.62
N SER A 101 -16.35 -57.74 26.67
CA SER A 101 -15.06 -58.31 27.06
C SER A 101 -15.19 -59.55 27.88
N THR A 102 -14.21 -60.44 27.81
CA THR A 102 -14.05 -61.61 28.67
C THR A 102 -12.78 -61.47 29.50
N CYS A 103 -12.51 -62.40 30.40
CA CYS A 103 -11.24 -62.34 31.16
C CYS A 103 -10.00 -62.69 30.33
N THR A 104 -10.15 -63.19 29.09
CA THR A 104 -9.04 -63.50 28.16
C THR A 104 -9.09 -62.70 26.87
N LYS A 105 -10.12 -61.96 26.64
CA LYS A 105 -10.27 -61.14 25.42
C LYS A 105 -10.90 -59.77 25.73
N THR A 106 -10.34 -58.77 25.16
CA THR A 106 -10.88 -57.40 25.23
C THR A 106 -12.15 -57.26 24.42
N GLY A 107 -13.05 -56.42 24.88
CA GLY A 107 -14.23 -55.98 24.15
C GLY A 107 -13.99 -54.65 23.42
N LEU A 108 -15.02 -54.13 22.84
CA LEU A 108 -15.02 -52.84 22.17
C LEU A 108 -16.29 -52.06 22.56
N THR A 109 -16.16 -50.76 22.73
CA THR A 109 -17.34 -49.89 22.90
C THR A 109 -18.04 -49.73 21.55
N GLU A 110 -19.25 -49.22 21.59
CA GLU A 110 -19.92 -48.75 20.40
C GLU A 110 -19.12 -47.62 19.75
N GLY A 111 -19.00 -47.66 18.46
CA GLY A 111 -18.35 -46.64 17.65
C GLY A 111 -19.34 -46.12 16.58
N LYS A 112 -18.87 -45.23 15.77
CA LYS A 112 -19.61 -44.74 14.64
C LYS A 112 -18.66 -44.41 13.49
N HIS A 113 -19.06 -44.75 12.28
CA HIS A 113 -18.34 -44.37 11.08
C HIS A 113 -19.32 -43.81 10.03
N CYS A 114 -18.80 -43.12 9.07
CA CYS A 114 -19.62 -42.63 7.97
C CYS A 114 -19.83 -43.74 6.94
N SER A 115 -21.10 -44.04 6.65
CA SER A 115 -21.46 -45.07 5.66
C SER A 115 -21.04 -44.77 4.24
N VAL A 116 -20.71 -43.50 3.98
CA VAL A 116 -20.42 -43.03 2.63
C VAL A 116 -18.91 -42.96 2.33
N CYS A 117 -18.12 -42.50 3.29
CA CYS A 117 -16.66 -42.33 3.11
C CYS A 117 -15.81 -43.24 3.98
N GLY A 118 -16.43 -43.96 4.94
CA GLY A 118 -15.70 -44.83 5.85
C GLY A 118 -14.96 -44.15 6.98
N GLU A 119 -15.01 -42.82 7.08
CA GLU A 119 -14.34 -42.07 8.15
C GLU A 119 -14.92 -42.41 9.49
N VAL A 120 -14.07 -42.65 10.46
CA VAL A 120 -14.48 -43.00 11.83
C VAL A 120 -14.88 -41.71 12.54
N LEU A 121 -16.16 -41.57 12.78
CA LEU A 121 -16.74 -40.41 13.47
C LEU A 121 -16.62 -40.52 14.99
N VAL A 122 -16.79 -41.74 15.47
CA VAL A 122 -16.52 -42.11 16.87
C VAL A 122 -15.78 -43.43 16.86
N ALA A 123 -14.53 -43.42 17.22
CA ALA A 123 -13.72 -44.60 17.27
C ALA A 123 -14.19 -45.54 18.40
N GLN A 124 -14.34 -46.81 18.06
CA GLN A 124 -14.52 -47.85 19.09
C GLN A 124 -13.33 -47.85 20.04
N LYS A 125 -13.58 -47.78 21.31
CA LYS A 125 -12.55 -47.89 22.33
C LYS A 125 -12.50 -49.34 22.80
N VAL A 126 -11.32 -49.80 23.02
CA VAL A 126 -11.12 -51.14 23.58
C VAL A 126 -11.66 -51.15 25.01
N VAL A 127 -12.60 -52.04 25.24
CA VAL A 127 -13.08 -52.34 26.58
C VAL A 127 -12.12 -53.35 27.14
N PRO A 128 -11.42 -53.07 28.21
CA PRO A 128 -10.49 -54.02 28.82
C PRO A 128 -11.14 -55.36 29.14
N THR A 129 -10.35 -56.39 29.16
CA THR A 129 -10.79 -57.70 29.65
C THR A 129 -11.33 -57.58 31.05
N ILE A 130 -12.37 -58.31 31.35
CA ILE A 130 -12.82 -58.41 32.72
C ILE A 130 -11.82 -59.16 33.56
N ALA A 131 -11.67 -58.74 34.77
CA ALA A 131 -10.69 -59.32 35.68
C ALA A 131 -10.89 -60.81 35.92
N HIS A 132 -9.80 -61.54 35.97
CA HIS A 132 -9.82 -62.90 36.46
C HIS A 132 -10.29 -62.91 37.92
N ASN A 133 -11.09 -63.90 38.25
CA ASN A 133 -11.51 -64.11 39.63
C ASN A 133 -10.62 -65.17 40.27
N TYR A 134 -9.53 -64.77 40.84
CA TYR A 134 -8.55 -65.61 41.47
C TYR A 134 -8.85 -65.79 42.94
N VAL A 135 -8.74 -67.01 43.43
CA VAL A 135 -8.72 -67.36 44.86
C VAL A 135 -7.28 -67.75 45.23
N GLY A 136 -6.77 -67.00 46.22
CA GLY A 136 -5.37 -67.19 46.67
C GLY A 136 -5.23 -68.00 47.94
N GLU A 137 -4.21 -68.78 48.00
CA GLU A 137 -3.78 -69.56 49.23
C GLU A 137 -2.30 -69.29 49.49
N VAL A 138 -1.96 -68.97 50.73
CA VAL A 138 -0.57 -68.69 51.12
C VAL A 138 0.20 -70.01 51.25
N THR A 139 1.12 -70.26 50.32
CA THR A 139 1.94 -71.46 50.27
C THR A 139 3.31 -71.28 50.94
N LYS A 140 3.75 -70.09 51.15
CA LYS A 140 4.94 -69.76 51.94
C LYS A 140 4.71 -68.38 52.64
N GLN A 141 4.91 -68.36 53.94
CA GLN A 141 4.81 -67.13 54.70
C GLN A 141 5.98 -66.19 54.41
N PRO A 142 5.70 -64.84 54.21
CA PRO A 142 6.79 -63.91 54.00
C PRO A 142 7.52 -63.57 55.31
N THR A 143 8.79 -63.30 55.20
CA THR A 143 9.57 -62.65 56.25
C THR A 143 10.04 -61.30 55.79
N CYS A 144 10.58 -60.51 56.64
CA CYS A 144 11.09 -59.20 56.24
C CYS A 144 12.33 -59.26 55.35
N GLU A 145 12.98 -60.41 55.15
CA GLU A 145 14.12 -60.64 54.26
C GLU A 145 13.82 -61.61 53.10
N GLN A 146 12.70 -62.24 53.13
CA GLN A 146 12.28 -63.17 52.10
C GLN A 146 10.82 -63.11 51.79
N GLU A 147 10.53 -63.09 50.54
CA GLU A 147 9.13 -63.11 50.04
C GLU A 147 8.44 -64.43 50.36
N GLY A 148 7.18 -64.27 50.72
CA GLY A 148 6.27 -65.43 50.78
C GLY A 148 5.75 -65.77 49.37
N VAL A 149 4.96 -66.79 49.30
CA VAL A 149 4.35 -67.15 47.99
C VAL A 149 2.87 -67.41 48.22
N MET A 150 2.08 -66.68 47.43
CA MET A 150 0.64 -66.91 47.32
C MET A 150 0.36 -67.51 45.94
N THR A 151 -0.38 -68.57 45.93
CA THR A 151 -0.83 -69.20 44.68
C THR A 151 -2.28 -68.79 44.42
N TYR A 152 -2.53 -68.20 43.31
CA TYR A 152 -3.85 -67.79 42.86
C TYR A 152 -4.38 -68.75 41.79
N THR A 153 -5.62 -69.14 41.93
CA THR A 153 -6.25 -70.00 40.91
C THR A 153 -7.55 -69.25 40.45
N CYS A 154 -7.62 -69.01 39.18
CA CYS A 154 -8.82 -68.32 38.64
C CYS A 154 -10.01 -69.32 38.60
N THR A 155 -11.10 -68.91 39.27
CA THR A 155 -12.32 -69.72 39.32
C THR A 155 -13.09 -69.73 37.99
N ARG A 156 -12.72 -68.90 37.05
CA ARG A 156 -13.46 -68.69 35.77
C ARG A 156 -12.74 -69.45 34.61
N CYS A 157 -11.44 -69.48 34.59
CA CYS A 157 -10.66 -70.13 33.50
C CYS A 157 -9.71 -71.21 33.94
N GLY A 158 -9.57 -71.48 35.24
CA GLY A 158 -8.71 -72.50 35.77
C GLY A 158 -7.20 -72.26 35.73
N GLY A 159 -6.83 -71.11 35.12
CA GLY A 159 -5.40 -70.70 35.06
C GLY A 159 -4.93 -70.30 36.47
N SER A 160 -3.76 -70.84 36.87
CA SER A 160 -3.16 -70.43 38.14
C SER A 160 -1.82 -69.73 37.89
N TYR A 161 -1.51 -68.82 38.78
CA TYR A 161 -0.22 -68.16 38.86
C TYR A 161 0.16 -67.99 40.32
N THR A 162 1.42 -67.93 40.56
CA THR A 162 1.95 -67.66 41.87
C THR A 162 2.38 -66.23 41.95
N GLU A 163 2.00 -65.58 42.98
CA GLU A 163 2.54 -64.27 43.31
C GLU A 163 3.39 -64.37 44.56
N PRO A 164 4.50 -63.67 44.53
CA PRO A 164 5.22 -63.55 45.78
C PRO A 164 4.32 -62.76 46.77
N ILE A 165 4.23 -63.25 47.99
CA ILE A 165 3.73 -62.43 49.06
C ILE A 165 4.92 -61.56 49.47
N GLU A 166 4.70 -60.32 49.37
CA GLU A 166 5.75 -59.37 49.72
C GLU A 166 6.28 -59.69 51.13
N MET A 167 7.57 -59.49 51.26
CA MET A 167 8.20 -59.53 52.56
C MET A 167 7.38 -58.76 53.58
N ILE A 168 7.27 -59.20 54.79
CA ILE A 168 6.61 -58.51 55.84
C ILE A 168 7.14 -57.06 55.85
N ALA A 169 6.24 -56.13 55.62
CA ALA A 169 6.61 -54.74 55.42
C ALA A 169 7.59 -54.29 56.51
N HIS A 170 8.64 -53.64 56.11
CA HIS A 170 9.48 -52.92 57.05
C HIS A 170 8.60 -51.95 57.86
N ILE A 171 8.77 -51.91 59.17
CA ILE A 171 8.11 -50.93 60.00
C ILE A 171 8.77 -49.58 59.68
N GLU A 172 8.11 -48.81 58.82
CA GLU A 172 8.62 -47.55 58.36
C GLU A 172 8.61 -46.50 59.45
N VAL A 173 9.74 -45.86 59.62
CA VAL A 173 9.86 -44.62 60.36
C VAL A 173 10.23 -43.53 59.34
N VAL A 174 9.49 -42.46 59.40
CA VAL A 174 9.69 -41.32 58.48
C VAL A 174 10.79 -40.43 58.98
N ASP A 175 11.82 -40.25 58.14
CA ASP A 175 12.77 -39.20 58.31
C ASP A 175 12.19 -37.93 57.70
N VAL A 176 11.78 -37.02 58.57
CA VAL A 176 11.00 -35.84 58.21
C VAL A 176 11.73 -34.97 57.18
N ALA A 177 11.01 -34.58 56.15
CA ALA A 177 11.54 -33.59 55.18
C ALA A 177 11.90 -32.29 55.84
N VAL A 178 12.99 -31.70 55.40
CA VAL A 178 13.41 -30.35 55.80
C VAL A 178 13.17 -29.43 54.60
N ALA A 179 12.26 -28.49 54.72
CA ALA A 179 12.01 -27.54 53.65
C ALA A 179 13.26 -26.70 53.36
N PRO A 180 13.63 -26.52 52.09
CA PRO A 180 14.74 -25.63 51.76
C PRO A 180 14.36 -24.19 52.02
N THR A 181 15.35 -23.38 52.38
CA THR A 181 15.25 -21.94 52.43
C THR A 181 16.09 -21.35 51.30
N CYS A 182 16.04 -20.06 51.13
CA CYS A 182 16.89 -19.37 50.14
C CYS A 182 18.38 -19.36 50.54
N THR A 183 18.71 -19.73 51.80
CA THR A 183 20.08 -19.75 52.31
C THR A 183 20.57 -21.15 52.75
N LYS A 184 19.65 -22.11 52.85
CA LYS A 184 19.99 -23.47 53.29
C LYS A 184 19.25 -24.49 52.43
N THR A 185 19.93 -25.54 52.02
CA THR A 185 19.35 -26.68 51.34
C THR A 185 18.37 -27.43 52.25
N GLY A 186 17.34 -27.97 51.68
CA GLY A 186 16.42 -28.87 52.37
C GLY A 186 16.82 -30.34 52.20
N LEU A 187 15.99 -31.19 52.72
CA LEU A 187 16.05 -32.65 52.51
C LEU A 187 14.64 -33.15 52.20
N THR A 188 14.53 -34.07 51.27
CA THR A 188 13.28 -34.77 51.03
C THR A 188 12.93 -35.66 52.22
N GLU A 189 11.68 -36.04 52.32
CA GLU A 189 11.27 -37.08 53.27
C GLU A 189 12.00 -38.36 52.94
N GLY A 190 12.56 -38.98 53.93
CA GLY A 190 13.16 -40.29 53.84
C GLY A 190 12.36 -41.33 54.66
N LYS A 191 12.79 -42.56 54.57
CA LYS A 191 12.21 -43.63 55.36
C LYS A 191 13.26 -44.69 55.68
N HIS A 192 13.29 -45.11 56.90
CA HIS A 192 14.08 -46.24 57.30
C HIS A 192 13.25 -47.26 58.08
N CYS A 193 13.69 -48.47 58.15
CA CYS A 193 13.02 -49.50 58.95
C CYS A 193 13.47 -49.41 60.39
N SER A 194 12.52 -49.27 61.32
CA SER A 194 12.81 -49.23 62.77
C SER A 194 13.31 -50.54 63.32
N VAL A 195 13.15 -51.65 62.60
CA VAL A 195 13.53 -53.01 63.04
C VAL A 195 14.90 -53.37 62.52
N CYS A 196 15.23 -53.15 61.23
CA CYS A 196 16.48 -53.57 60.60
C CYS A 196 17.40 -52.44 60.22
N GLY A 197 16.94 -51.17 60.36
CA GLY A 197 17.75 -49.98 60.04
C GLY A 197 17.96 -49.74 58.51
N THR A 198 17.42 -50.60 57.64
CA THR A 198 17.53 -50.40 56.19
C THR A 198 16.93 -49.11 55.77
N VAL A 199 17.64 -48.30 55.02
CA VAL A 199 17.12 -47.04 54.39
C VAL A 199 16.18 -47.45 53.25
N LEU A 200 14.90 -47.24 53.46
CA LEU A 200 13.83 -47.57 52.49
C LEU A 200 13.69 -46.46 51.44
N VAL A 201 13.80 -45.25 51.87
CA VAL A 201 13.82 -44.05 51.00
C VAL A 201 14.95 -43.12 51.52
N LYS A 202 15.95 -42.95 50.71
CA LYS A 202 17.06 -42.05 51.03
C LYS A 202 16.60 -40.61 50.92
N GLN A 203 16.92 -39.83 51.96
CA GLN A 203 16.75 -38.38 51.85
C GLN A 203 17.67 -37.81 50.77
N GLU A 204 17.12 -37.04 49.87
CA GLU A 204 17.87 -36.29 48.86
C GLU A 204 17.96 -34.82 49.26
N VAL A 205 19.06 -34.18 48.87
CA VAL A 205 19.27 -32.77 49.11
C VAL A 205 18.36 -32.00 48.15
N VAL A 206 17.44 -31.19 48.69
CA VAL A 206 16.67 -30.23 47.96
C VAL A 206 17.44 -28.95 47.87
N PRO A 207 17.77 -28.43 46.68
CA PRO A 207 18.49 -27.18 46.51
C PRO A 207 17.80 -26.03 47.23
N THR A 208 18.58 -24.98 47.53
CA THR A 208 18.03 -23.74 48.04
C THR A 208 17.00 -23.19 47.06
N ILE A 209 15.91 -22.67 47.57
CA ILE A 209 14.93 -21.98 46.73
C ILE A 209 15.45 -20.59 46.38
N GLU A 210 14.96 -20.07 45.29
CA GLU A 210 15.29 -18.70 44.88
C GLU A 210 14.77 -17.69 45.94
N HIS A 211 15.46 -16.57 46.08
CA HIS A 211 15.01 -15.50 46.95
C HIS A 211 13.65 -14.95 46.45
N ASN A 212 12.65 -14.93 47.30
CA ASN A 212 11.38 -14.25 47.05
C ASN A 212 11.46 -12.81 47.54
N TYR A 213 11.71 -11.89 46.64
CA TYR A 213 11.85 -10.48 46.97
C TYR A 213 10.50 -9.76 46.89
N VAL A 214 10.14 -9.07 47.98
CA VAL A 214 9.03 -8.12 48.03
C VAL A 214 9.61 -6.78 48.47
N GLY A 215 9.39 -5.71 47.70
CA GLY A 215 9.98 -4.40 47.95
C GLY A 215 11.52 -4.40 47.91
N GLY A 216 12.13 -5.33 47.19
CA GLY A 216 13.60 -5.44 47.10
C GLY A 216 14.26 -6.22 48.24
N VAL A 217 13.52 -6.69 49.24
CA VAL A 217 14.04 -7.47 50.37
C VAL A 217 13.46 -8.89 50.33
N CYS A 218 14.29 -9.87 50.49
CA CYS A 218 13.87 -11.26 50.57
C CYS A 218 13.02 -11.53 51.80
N THR A 219 11.79 -11.97 51.62
CA THR A 219 10.82 -12.22 52.69
C THR A 219 11.26 -13.30 53.69
N MET A 220 12.21 -14.14 53.30
CA MET A 220 12.65 -15.28 54.11
C MET A 220 13.97 -15.01 54.86
N CYS A 221 14.91 -14.30 54.27
CA CYS A 221 16.23 -14.10 54.85
C CYS A 221 16.61 -12.63 55.11
N GLY A 222 15.78 -11.68 54.67
CA GLY A 222 16.03 -10.25 54.79
C GLY A 222 17.13 -9.67 53.88
N ALA A 223 17.69 -10.50 52.96
CA ALA A 223 18.73 -10.02 52.07
C ALA A 223 18.13 -9.01 51.06
N GLU A 224 18.81 -7.91 50.83
CA GLU A 224 18.47 -6.96 49.78
C GLU A 224 18.83 -7.54 48.41
N ARG A 225 17.99 -7.23 47.43
CA ARG A 225 18.23 -7.61 46.00
C ARG A 225 19.26 -6.68 45.39
N GLU A 226 20.36 -7.22 44.92
CA GLU A 226 21.37 -6.44 44.21
C GLU A 226 20.79 -5.84 42.92
N PRO A 227 21.19 -4.59 42.58
CA PRO A 227 20.83 -4.00 41.29
C PRO A 227 21.29 -4.87 40.13
N THR A 228 20.50 -4.94 39.06
CA THR A 228 20.93 -5.67 37.85
C THR A 228 22.20 -5.02 37.30
N LYS A 229 23.22 -5.84 37.01
CA LYS A 229 24.49 -5.39 36.45
C LYS A 229 24.28 -4.67 35.12
N GLY A 230 24.96 -3.53 34.95
CA GLY A 230 24.88 -2.71 33.76
C GLY A 230 23.90 -1.54 33.84
N LEU A 231 23.17 -1.39 34.94
CA LEU A 231 22.45 -0.15 35.24
C LEU A 231 23.45 1.00 35.45
N VAL A 232 23.23 2.12 34.81
CA VAL A 232 24.00 3.37 34.95
C VAL A 232 23.15 4.35 35.73
N PHE A 233 23.67 4.80 36.85
CA PHE A 233 23.01 5.76 37.71
C PHE A 233 23.73 7.12 37.64
N THR A 234 22.97 8.18 37.47
CA THR A 234 23.49 9.56 37.53
C THR A 234 22.91 10.27 38.72
N LEU A 235 23.79 10.85 39.56
CA LEU A 235 23.40 11.67 40.69
C LEU A 235 22.82 12.99 40.20
N SER A 236 21.76 13.46 40.82
CA SER A 236 21.19 14.79 40.57
C SER A 236 22.17 15.91 40.98
N ASP A 237 22.03 17.08 40.38
CA ASP A 237 22.91 18.23 40.63
C ASP A 237 22.92 18.70 42.12
N ASP A 238 21.80 18.46 42.80
CA ASP A 238 21.66 18.76 44.26
C ASP A 238 22.24 17.65 45.16
N GLY A 239 22.70 16.54 44.55
CA GLY A 239 23.25 15.40 45.27
C GLY A 239 22.26 14.59 46.10
N ALA A 240 20.94 14.77 45.89
CA ALA A 240 19.91 14.20 46.77
C ALA A 240 19.31 12.89 46.26
N GLN A 241 19.47 12.57 45.00
CA GLN A 241 18.79 11.43 44.38
C GLN A 241 19.50 10.89 43.13
N TYR A 242 19.19 9.69 42.72
CA TYR A 242 19.71 9.08 41.47
C TYR A 242 18.62 8.95 40.40
N SER A 243 19.07 9.08 39.16
CA SER A 243 18.33 8.68 37.95
C SER A 243 19.00 7.48 37.30
N VAL A 244 18.23 6.50 36.84
CA VAL A 244 18.73 5.48 35.91
C VAL A 244 18.82 6.11 34.51
N THR A 245 20.04 6.34 34.01
CA THR A 245 20.23 7.06 32.74
C THR A 245 20.61 6.18 31.56
N ASP A 246 21.08 4.95 31.80
CA ASP A 246 21.35 3.96 30.75
C ASP A 246 21.36 2.55 31.34
N TYR A 247 21.23 1.56 30.45
CA TYR A 247 21.41 0.14 30.75
C TYR A 247 22.33 -0.50 29.72
N THR A 248 23.54 -0.85 30.12
CA THR A 248 24.56 -1.49 29.26
C THR A 248 24.62 -3.01 29.41
N GLY A 249 23.79 -3.57 30.30
CA GLY A 249 23.76 -5.01 30.60
C GLY A 249 23.05 -5.84 29.54
N THR A 250 23.14 -7.16 29.69
CA THR A 250 22.51 -8.15 28.79
C THR A 250 21.42 -8.98 29.46
N ALA A 251 21.14 -8.74 30.75
CA ALA A 251 20.10 -9.46 31.46
C ALA A 251 18.73 -9.17 30.84
N THR A 252 17.90 -10.22 30.74
CA THR A 252 16.54 -10.11 30.20
C THR A 252 15.53 -9.62 31.25
N GLU A 253 15.88 -9.74 32.51
CA GLU A 253 15.10 -9.27 33.65
C GLU A 253 15.90 -8.22 34.42
N VAL A 254 15.34 -7.05 34.58
CA VAL A 254 16.03 -5.93 35.24
C VAL A 254 15.30 -5.55 36.51
N TYR A 255 16.10 -5.46 37.58
CA TYR A 255 15.67 -4.94 38.86
C TYR A 255 16.37 -3.60 39.13
N ILE A 256 15.58 -2.54 39.23
CA ILE A 256 16.03 -1.21 39.69
C ILE A 256 15.80 -1.15 41.19
N PRO A 257 16.84 -0.86 42.04
CA PRO A 257 16.66 -0.74 43.47
C PRO A 257 15.98 0.59 43.82
N ALA A 258 15.28 0.63 44.95
CA ALA A 258 14.69 1.87 45.48
C ALA A 258 15.74 2.87 45.96
N LEU A 259 16.86 2.35 46.45
CA LEU A 259 18.02 3.12 46.91
C LEU A 259 19.28 2.67 46.16
N TYR A 260 20.13 3.61 45.80
CA TYR A 260 21.45 3.35 45.25
C TYR A 260 22.49 4.21 46.02
N ASN A 261 23.52 3.58 46.58
CA ASN A 261 24.48 4.24 47.48
C ASN A 261 23.81 5.03 48.63
N GLY A 262 22.70 4.51 49.14
CA GLY A 262 21.96 5.13 50.25
C GLY A 262 21.04 6.30 49.87
N LEU A 263 20.98 6.69 48.60
CA LEU A 263 20.11 7.76 48.11
C LEU A 263 18.96 7.16 47.24
N PRO A 264 17.79 7.81 47.22
CA PRO A 264 16.64 7.31 46.46
C PRO A 264 16.86 7.35 44.93
N VAL A 265 16.37 6.34 44.25
CA VAL A 265 16.26 6.32 42.77
C VAL A 265 14.86 6.85 42.39
N THR A 266 14.83 8.06 41.83
CA THR A 266 13.57 8.80 41.63
C THR A 266 13.13 8.94 40.17
N SER A 267 14.01 8.58 39.22
CA SER A 267 13.64 8.68 37.82
C SER A 267 14.29 7.61 36.92
N ILE A 268 13.60 7.30 35.83
CA ILE A 268 14.15 6.62 34.69
C ILE A 268 14.35 7.67 33.60
N GLY A 269 15.59 7.91 33.23
CA GLY A 269 16.00 8.96 32.29
C GLY A 269 15.51 8.68 30.84
N SER A 270 15.65 9.71 30.02
CA SER A 270 15.35 9.59 28.57
C SER A 270 16.24 8.53 27.94
N SER A 271 15.61 7.62 27.17
CA SER A 271 16.26 6.51 26.46
C SER A 271 16.99 5.49 27.33
N ALA A 272 16.81 5.46 28.64
CA ALA A 272 17.58 4.62 29.57
C ALA A 272 17.59 3.12 29.21
N PHE A 273 16.50 2.60 28.68
CA PHE A 273 16.37 1.22 28.19
C PHE A 273 16.06 1.16 26.70
N SER A 274 16.36 2.23 25.95
CA SER A 274 16.09 2.28 24.52
C SER A 274 16.82 1.14 23.78
N GLU A 275 16.07 0.46 22.87
CA GLU A 275 16.57 -0.64 22.01
C GLU A 275 17.12 -1.86 22.78
N ARG A 276 16.68 -2.06 24.02
CA ARG A 276 16.97 -3.29 24.76
C ARG A 276 16.03 -4.41 24.31
N TYR A 277 16.26 -4.92 23.10
CA TYR A 277 15.40 -5.92 22.43
C TYR A 277 15.25 -7.24 23.20
N SER A 278 16.20 -7.58 24.07
CA SER A 278 16.18 -8.81 24.89
C SER A 278 15.43 -8.65 26.21
N LEU A 279 15.13 -7.42 26.65
CA LEU A 279 14.46 -7.16 27.92
C LEU A 279 13.05 -7.75 27.93
N THR A 280 12.78 -8.67 28.88
CA THR A 280 11.49 -9.36 29.03
C THR A 280 10.66 -8.84 30.19
N SER A 281 11.34 -8.39 31.26
CA SER A 281 10.70 -7.80 32.44
C SER A 281 11.58 -6.74 33.11
N ILE A 282 10.93 -5.78 33.74
CA ILE A 282 11.60 -4.77 34.54
C ILE A 282 10.77 -4.44 35.78
N THR A 283 11.43 -4.35 36.91
CA THR A 283 10.82 -3.89 38.15
C THR A 283 11.21 -2.43 38.40
N ILE A 284 10.22 -1.56 38.41
CA ILE A 284 10.34 -0.13 38.74
C ILE A 284 10.00 0.04 40.24
N PRO A 285 10.88 0.59 41.07
CA PRO A 285 10.63 0.70 42.48
C PRO A 285 9.65 1.84 42.81
N ASP A 286 9.00 1.68 43.98
CA ASP A 286 8.19 2.73 44.60
C ASP A 286 9.08 3.93 44.99
N GLY A 287 9.05 5.01 44.44
CA GLY A 287 9.93 6.16 44.62
C GLY A 287 10.33 6.80 43.31
N VAL A 288 10.19 6.04 42.21
CA VAL A 288 10.33 6.61 40.88
C VAL A 288 9.14 7.50 40.58
N THR A 289 9.38 8.78 40.35
CA THR A 289 8.36 9.79 40.07
C THR A 289 8.20 10.10 38.58
N SER A 290 9.22 9.81 37.77
CA SER A 290 9.20 10.12 36.35
C SER A 290 9.84 9.05 35.47
N ILE A 291 9.24 8.85 34.30
CA ILE A 291 9.73 8.00 33.19
C ILE A 291 9.97 8.92 32.01
N GLY A 292 11.22 9.01 31.54
CA GLY A 292 11.68 9.93 30.49
C GLY A 292 11.24 9.57 29.08
N ASP A 293 11.52 10.48 28.14
CA ASP A 293 11.24 10.28 26.73
C ASP A 293 11.95 9.03 26.19
N TYR A 294 11.23 8.20 25.41
CA TYR A 294 11.80 6.98 24.82
C TYR A 294 12.41 5.99 25.84
N ALA A 295 12.09 6.07 27.11
CA ALA A 295 12.75 5.30 28.17
C ALA A 295 12.81 3.80 27.86
N PHE A 296 11.76 3.22 27.30
CA PHE A 296 11.66 1.81 26.89
C PHE A 296 11.47 1.63 25.38
N TYR A 297 11.93 2.61 24.59
CA TYR A 297 11.79 2.56 23.13
C TYR A 297 12.31 1.26 22.54
N LYS A 298 11.46 0.57 21.75
CA LYS A 298 11.79 -0.72 21.13
C LYS A 298 12.22 -1.84 22.08
N CYS A 299 11.80 -1.84 23.33
CA CYS A 299 11.91 -3.02 24.20
C CYS A 299 10.93 -4.11 23.70
N SER A 300 11.20 -4.67 22.52
CA SER A 300 10.25 -5.48 21.76
C SER A 300 9.87 -6.82 22.41
N ARG A 301 10.64 -7.30 23.39
CA ARG A 301 10.35 -8.51 24.17
C ARG A 301 9.78 -8.24 25.55
N LEU A 302 9.65 -6.99 25.96
CA LEU A 302 9.04 -6.64 27.25
C LEU A 302 7.58 -7.13 27.24
N THR A 303 7.25 -8.04 28.19
CA THR A 303 5.94 -8.70 28.21
C THR A 303 4.92 -8.02 29.11
N SER A 304 5.39 -7.42 30.18
CA SER A 304 4.56 -6.69 31.15
C SER A 304 5.29 -5.54 31.76
N ILE A 305 4.54 -4.54 32.19
CA ILE A 305 5.07 -3.43 32.97
C ILE A 305 4.05 -3.00 34.04
N THR A 306 4.54 -2.70 35.23
CA THR A 306 3.77 -2.11 36.31
C THR A 306 4.28 -0.71 36.59
N ILE A 307 3.42 0.28 36.55
CA ILE A 307 3.70 1.67 36.91
C ILE A 307 3.38 1.86 38.39
N PRO A 308 4.37 2.21 39.23
CA PRO A 308 4.14 2.46 40.65
C PRO A 308 3.21 3.66 40.91
N ASP A 309 2.70 3.74 42.12
CA ASP A 309 1.86 4.86 42.57
C ASP A 309 2.62 6.19 42.68
N SER A 310 3.94 6.13 42.87
CA SER A 310 4.85 7.30 42.90
C SER A 310 5.01 7.99 41.54
N VAL A 311 4.77 7.29 40.41
CA VAL A 311 4.99 7.87 39.06
C VAL A 311 3.94 8.91 38.75
N THR A 312 4.34 10.16 38.62
CA THR A 312 3.48 11.31 38.29
C THR A 312 3.75 11.87 36.90
N SER A 313 4.80 11.39 36.20
CA SER A 313 5.14 11.85 34.86
C SER A 313 5.62 10.70 34.00
N ILE A 314 4.92 10.47 32.87
CA ILE A 314 5.33 9.58 31.79
C ILE A 314 5.49 10.45 30.54
N ARG A 315 6.72 10.52 30.02
CA ARG A 315 7.08 11.38 28.89
C ARG A 315 6.75 10.73 27.55
N GLU A 316 6.93 11.51 26.49
CA GLU A 316 6.58 11.12 25.13
C GLU A 316 7.29 9.84 24.68
N TYR A 317 6.54 8.97 24.01
CA TYR A 317 7.07 7.74 23.41
C TYR A 317 7.79 6.78 24.37
N ALA A 318 7.55 6.90 25.68
CA ALA A 318 8.23 6.07 26.68
C ALA A 318 8.15 4.57 26.39
N PHE A 319 6.99 4.08 25.87
CA PHE A 319 6.74 2.66 25.54
C PHE A 319 6.61 2.38 24.03
N ARG A 320 7.06 3.33 23.20
CA ARG A 320 7.00 3.16 21.75
C ARG A 320 7.80 1.92 21.29
N GLY A 321 7.20 1.07 20.46
CA GLY A 321 7.88 -0.11 19.93
C GLY A 321 7.99 -1.30 20.90
N CYS A 322 7.31 -1.25 22.05
CA CYS A 322 7.21 -2.37 23.00
C CYS A 322 6.19 -3.41 22.50
N GLY A 323 6.37 -3.95 21.28
CA GLY A 323 5.42 -4.85 20.62
C GLY A 323 5.17 -6.19 21.33
N GLY A 324 6.02 -6.55 22.31
CA GLY A 324 5.87 -7.73 23.16
C GLY A 324 4.86 -7.58 24.29
N LEU A 325 4.55 -6.33 24.70
CA LEU A 325 3.67 -6.07 25.83
C LEU A 325 2.31 -6.73 25.65
N THR A 326 1.92 -7.48 26.70
CA THR A 326 0.62 -8.14 26.83
C THR A 326 -0.17 -7.61 28.00
N SER A 327 0.50 -7.05 28.98
CA SER A 327 -0.07 -6.52 30.20
C SER A 327 0.58 -5.19 30.59
N ILE A 328 -0.26 -4.22 30.87
CA ILE A 328 0.13 -2.93 31.43
C ILE A 328 -0.74 -2.70 32.68
N THR A 329 -0.11 -2.47 33.82
CA THR A 329 -0.80 -2.15 35.08
C THR A 329 -0.26 -0.87 35.66
N VAL A 330 -1.13 -0.13 36.33
CA VAL A 330 -0.80 1.02 37.18
C VAL A 330 -1.24 0.69 38.59
N ALA A 331 -0.39 0.95 39.57
CA ALA A 331 -0.73 0.72 40.98
C ALA A 331 -1.96 1.52 41.38
N SER A 332 -2.83 0.92 42.19
CA SER A 332 -4.16 1.48 42.51
C SER A 332 -4.11 2.80 43.28
N GLY A 333 -2.97 3.10 43.93
CA GLY A 333 -2.71 4.37 44.64
C GLY A 333 -2.21 5.50 43.75
N ASN A 334 -1.95 5.26 42.46
CA ASN A 334 -1.35 6.31 41.63
C ASN A 334 -2.31 7.49 41.43
N PRO A 335 -1.87 8.75 41.77
CA PRO A 335 -2.74 9.92 41.75
C PRO A 335 -3.00 10.50 40.34
N VAL A 336 -2.16 10.14 39.36
CA VAL A 336 -2.17 10.74 38.02
C VAL A 336 -2.69 9.76 36.99
N TYR A 337 -2.30 8.51 37.09
CA TYR A 337 -2.59 7.47 36.10
C TYR A 337 -3.42 6.34 36.71
N HIS A 338 -4.20 5.69 35.87
CA HIS A 338 -4.80 4.40 36.20
C HIS A 338 -4.66 3.45 35.00
N SER A 339 -4.86 2.17 35.22
CA SER A 339 -4.92 1.20 34.14
C SER A 339 -6.31 0.61 33.98
N ALA A 340 -6.78 0.59 32.74
CA ALA A 340 -7.99 -0.15 32.37
C ALA A 340 -7.75 -0.82 31.02
N GLY A 341 -8.10 -2.10 30.90
CA GLY A 341 -7.98 -2.87 29.66
C GLY A 341 -6.57 -2.93 29.09
N ASN A 342 -5.54 -3.07 29.92
CA ASN A 342 -4.12 -3.04 29.52
C ASN A 342 -3.69 -1.74 28.84
N CYS A 343 -4.18 -0.62 29.31
CA CYS A 343 -3.80 0.72 28.87
C CYS A 343 -3.36 1.57 30.09
N ILE A 344 -2.45 2.50 29.90
CA ILE A 344 -2.19 3.59 30.82
C ILE A 344 -3.08 4.76 30.43
N ILE A 345 -3.90 5.22 31.35
CA ILE A 345 -4.82 6.33 31.13
C ILE A 345 -4.50 7.42 32.16
N GLU A 346 -4.33 8.64 31.70
CA GLU A 346 -4.24 9.81 32.57
C GLU A 346 -5.64 10.13 33.10
N THR A 347 -5.78 10.08 34.41
CA THR A 347 -7.08 10.05 35.08
C THR A 347 -7.91 11.33 34.87
N ASN A 348 -7.23 12.49 34.95
CA ASN A 348 -7.92 13.79 34.86
C ASN A 348 -8.34 14.14 33.43
N SER A 349 -7.46 13.95 32.45
CA SER A 349 -7.72 14.25 31.03
C SER A 349 -8.51 13.12 30.34
N LYS A 350 -8.57 11.92 30.93
CA LYS A 350 -9.10 10.69 30.34
C LYS A 350 -8.42 10.34 29.02
N THR A 351 -7.14 10.69 28.92
CA THR A 351 -6.31 10.44 27.75
C THR A 351 -5.57 9.12 27.89
N LEU A 352 -5.71 8.24 26.92
CA LEU A 352 -4.94 7.01 26.83
C LEU A 352 -3.49 7.34 26.40
N ILE A 353 -2.55 7.13 27.31
CA ILE A 353 -1.13 7.47 27.12
C ILE A 353 -0.35 6.34 26.42
N ALA A 354 -0.60 5.09 26.79
CA ALA A 354 0.06 3.93 26.19
C ALA A 354 -0.84 2.70 26.24
N GLY A 355 -0.78 1.90 25.18
CA GLY A 355 -1.44 0.62 25.08
C GLY A 355 -0.52 -0.47 24.57
N CYS A 356 -1.05 -1.70 24.50
CA CYS A 356 -0.32 -2.88 24.05
C CYS A 356 -1.19 -3.75 23.11
N LYS A 357 -0.65 -4.89 22.68
CA LYS A 357 -1.34 -5.78 21.73
C LYS A 357 -2.66 -6.37 22.26
N ASN A 358 -2.83 -6.44 23.58
CA ASN A 358 -4.02 -6.99 24.23
C ASN A 358 -4.92 -5.88 24.80
N SER A 359 -4.71 -4.64 24.40
CA SER A 359 -5.50 -3.51 24.95
C SER A 359 -6.97 -3.58 24.52
N ILE A 360 -7.81 -3.26 25.48
CA ILE A 360 -9.24 -2.99 25.31
C ILE A 360 -9.48 -1.57 25.81
N ILE A 361 -9.73 -0.63 24.91
CA ILE A 361 -9.92 0.77 25.30
C ILE A 361 -11.19 0.90 26.13
N SER A 362 -11.06 1.40 27.35
CA SER A 362 -12.18 1.60 28.28
C SER A 362 -13.11 2.74 27.82
N THR A 363 -14.37 2.65 28.20
CA THR A 363 -15.41 3.65 27.87
C THR A 363 -15.26 4.98 28.60
N ASP A 364 -14.35 5.09 29.55
CA ASP A 364 -13.98 6.34 30.22
C ASP A 364 -12.94 7.15 29.44
N VAL A 365 -12.25 6.53 28.47
CA VAL A 365 -11.29 7.22 27.60
C VAL A 365 -12.01 8.17 26.65
N THR A 366 -11.60 9.43 26.66
CA THR A 366 -12.13 10.47 25.77
C THR A 366 -11.17 10.88 24.66
N SER A 367 -9.86 10.60 24.83
CA SER A 367 -8.83 10.87 23.82
C SER A 367 -7.82 9.73 23.78
N ILE A 368 -7.41 9.33 22.59
CA ILE A 368 -6.24 8.47 22.38
C ILE A 368 -5.06 9.40 22.16
N GLY A 369 -4.08 9.35 23.05
CA GLY A 369 -2.93 10.25 23.07
C GLY A 369 -1.98 10.06 21.90
N GLU A 370 -1.03 10.99 21.78
CA GLU A 370 0.01 10.93 20.75
C GLU A 370 0.85 9.66 20.91
N GLY A 371 1.01 8.93 19.81
CA GLY A 371 1.82 7.72 19.76
C GLY A 371 1.39 6.58 20.68
N ALA A 372 0.17 6.60 21.24
CA ALA A 372 -0.27 5.67 22.29
C ALA A 372 -0.09 4.18 21.97
N PHE A 373 -0.18 3.79 20.69
CA PHE A 373 0.09 2.44 20.17
C PHE A 373 1.18 2.43 19.12
N ARG A 374 2.00 3.49 19.03
CA ARG A 374 2.97 3.63 17.95
C ARG A 374 3.99 2.47 17.95
N ASP A 375 4.28 1.91 16.78
CA ASP A 375 5.12 0.74 16.58
C ASP A 375 4.60 -0.54 17.32
N CYS A 376 3.32 -0.59 17.68
CA CYS A 376 2.71 -1.79 18.26
C CYS A 376 2.42 -2.81 17.14
N GLY A 377 3.48 -3.30 16.51
CA GLY A 377 3.42 -4.19 15.34
C GLY A 377 2.78 -5.56 15.58
N SER A 378 2.45 -5.88 16.83
CA SER A 378 1.72 -7.11 17.22
C SER A 378 0.22 -6.90 17.42
N LEU A 379 -0.26 -5.65 17.43
CA LEU A 379 -1.68 -5.32 17.55
C LEU A 379 -2.41 -5.72 16.25
N THR A 380 -3.41 -6.58 16.34
CA THR A 380 -4.14 -7.09 15.17
C THR A 380 -5.50 -6.45 14.97
N SER A 381 -6.15 -6.07 16.06
CA SER A 381 -7.44 -5.38 16.02
C SER A 381 -7.63 -4.51 17.26
N ILE A 382 -8.43 -3.46 17.13
CA ILE A 382 -8.77 -2.56 18.23
C ILE A 382 -10.21 -2.03 18.09
N GLY A 383 -10.93 -1.96 19.22
CA GLY A 383 -12.20 -1.30 19.32
C GLY A 383 -12.05 0.11 19.88
N ILE A 384 -12.61 1.11 19.22
CA ILE A 384 -12.62 2.51 19.67
C ILE A 384 -13.99 2.80 20.26
N PRO A 385 -14.10 3.07 21.59
CA PRO A 385 -15.36 3.39 22.24
C PRO A 385 -15.99 4.68 21.70
N ASN A 386 -17.30 4.81 21.89
CA ASN A 386 -18.02 6.02 21.48
C ASN A 386 -17.72 7.25 22.34
N SER A 387 -17.05 7.08 23.48
CA SER A 387 -16.55 8.17 24.33
C SER A 387 -15.37 8.92 23.70
N VAL A 388 -14.61 8.27 22.80
CA VAL A 388 -13.43 8.85 22.18
C VAL A 388 -13.84 9.93 21.19
N THR A 389 -13.34 11.15 21.41
CA THR A 389 -13.58 12.31 20.56
C THR A 389 -12.42 12.64 19.63
N SER A 390 -11.19 12.21 19.97
CA SER A 390 -10.00 12.45 19.17
C SER A 390 -9.02 11.29 19.20
N ILE A 391 -8.35 11.09 18.07
CA ILE A 391 -7.20 10.19 17.92
C ILE A 391 -5.99 11.08 17.65
N GLY A 392 -5.00 11.03 18.54
CA GLY A 392 -3.80 11.86 18.51
C GLY A 392 -2.85 11.55 17.36
N SER A 393 -1.85 12.40 17.22
CA SER A 393 -0.80 12.25 16.20
C SER A 393 -0.07 10.92 16.38
N GLY A 394 0.09 10.15 15.28
CA GLY A 394 0.79 8.88 15.28
C GLY A 394 0.25 7.81 16.22
N ALA A 395 -0.98 7.95 16.73
CA ALA A 395 -1.52 7.08 17.78
C ALA A 395 -1.40 5.58 17.48
N PHE A 396 -1.60 5.17 16.23
CA PHE A 396 -1.44 3.79 15.74
C PHE A 396 -0.38 3.68 14.63
N SER A 397 0.51 4.68 14.52
CA SER A 397 1.54 4.65 13.48
C SER A 397 2.38 3.38 13.59
N ASP A 398 2.66 2.76 12.45
CA ASP A 398 3.48 1.56 12.31
C ASP A 398 2.93 0.29 13.02
N CYS A 399 1.61 0.26 13.30
CA CYS A 399 0.90 -0.95 13.70
C CYS A 399 0.69 -1.88 12.49
N SER A 400 1.78 -2.46 11.99
CA SER A 400 1.82 -3.16 10.69
C SER A 400 0.92 -4.40 10.59
N LYS A 401 0.57 -5.04 11.72
CA LYS A 401 -0.36 -6.18 11.76
C LYS A 401 -1.81 -5.79 12.08
N LEU A 402 -2.09 -4.50 12.25
CA LEU A 402 -3.45 -4.03 12.51
C LEU A 402 -4.29 -4.21 11.24
N THR A 403 -5.22 -5.16 11.28
CA THR A 403 -6.09 -5.50 10.14
C THR A 403 -7.48 -4.91 10.28
N ARG A 404 -7.90 -4.61 11.52
CA ARG A 404 -9.26 -4.17 11.81
C ARG A 404 -9.31 -3.13 12.92
N ILE A 405 -10.01 -2.05 12.64
CA ILE A 405 -10.41 -1.02 13.61
C ILE A 405 -11.95 -0.98 13.63
N THR A 406 -12.53 -1.07 14.81
CA THR A 406 -13.98 -1.01 14.97
C THR A 406 -14.35 0.20 15.83
N PHE A 407 -15.06 1.14 15.25
CA PHE A 407 -15.68 2.24 16.00
C PHE A 407 -17.04 1.79 16.53
N MET A 408 -17.29 2.05 17.81
CA MET A 408 -18.58 1.70 18.41
C MET A 408 -19.71 2.56 17.85
N TYR A 409 -20.93 2.05 17.90
CA TYR A 409 -22.12 2.76 17.43
C TYR A 409 -22.23 4.14 18.10
N SER A 410 -22.68 5.14 17.36
CA SER A 410 -22.77 6.54 17.81
C SER A 410 -21.41 7.11 18.28
N SER A 411 -20.33 6.79 17.57
CA SER A 411 -19.01 7.37 17.82
C SER A 411 -19.07 8.90 17.83
N LYS A 412 -18.37 9.49 18.79
CA LYS A 412 -18.20 10.95 18.93
C LYS A 412 -16.88 11.45 18.36
N LEU A 413 -16.16 10.62 17.64
CA LEU A 413 -14.86 10.96 17.07
C LEU A 413 -15.00 12.10 16.07
N THR A 414 -14.33 13.23 16.34
CA THR A 414 -14.39 14.41 15.47
C THR A 414 -13.14 14.58 14.61
N SER A 415 -12.01 14.03 15.04
CA SER A 415 -10.74 14.21 14.33
C SER A 415 -9.85 12.97 14.36
N ILE A 416 -9.17 12.75 13.24
CA ILE A 416 -8.09 11.78 13.09
C ILE A 416 -6.81 12.59 12.93
N GLY A 417 -5.89 12.45 13.88
CA GLY A 417 -4.64 13.22 13.96
C GLY A 417 -3.66 12.91 12.84
N SER A 418 -2.62 13.72 12.75
CA SER A 418 -1.52 13.52 11.80
C SER A 418 -0.86 12.16 12.02
N SER A 419 -0.60 11.42 10.92
CA SER A 419 0.03 10.09 10.96
C SER A 419 -0.71 9.04 11.82
N ALA A 420 -1.95 9.27 12.22
CA ALA A 420 -2.64 8.45 13.22
C ALA A 420 -2.61 6.95 12.90
N PHE A 421 -2.73 6.56 11.62
CA PHE A 421 -2.66 5.18 11.12
C PHE A 421 -1.56 4.99 10.07
N SER A 422 -0.57 5.91 10.05
CA SER A 422 0.56 5.78 9.12
C SER A 422 1.28 4.46 9.33
N GLY A 423 1.63 3.74 8.26
CA GLY A 423 2.32 2.45 8.36
C GLY A 423 1.46 1.27 8.82
N CYS A 424 0.14 1.43 8.98
CA CYS A 424 -0.77 0.31 9.22
C CYS A 424 -0.94 -0.55 7.96
N SER A 425 0.14 -1.17 7.52
CA SER A 425 0.21 -1.88 6.24
C SER A 425 -0.71 -3.12 6.15
N GLY A 426 -1.14 -3.66 7.29
CA GLY A 426 -2.10 -4.76 7.37
C GLY A 426 -3.57 -4.34 7.25
N LEU A 427 -3.86 -3.03 7.37
CA LEU A 427 -5.24 -2.53 7.40
C LEU A 427 -5.88 -2.64 5.99
N THR A 428 -6.90 -3.49 5.89
CA THR A 428 -7.56 -3.76 4.60
C THR A 428 -8.77 -2.87 4.35
N SER A 429 -9.44 -2.46 5.41
CA SER A 429 -10.58 -1.54 5.36
C SER A 429 -10.75 -0.82 6.69
N ILE A 430 -11.33 0.36 6.64
CA ILE A 430 -11.75 1.11 7.83
C ILE A 430 -13.04 1.87 7.50
N THR A 431 -13.98 1.87 8.44
CA THR A 431 -15.19 2.70 8.37
C THR A 431 -14.99 3.89 9.30
N ILE A 432 -14.73 5.06 8.74
CA ILE A 432 -14.60 6.30 9.51
C ILE A 432 -15.99 6.75 9.96
N PRO A 433 -16.20 7.08 11.25
CA PRO A 433 -17.47 7.57 11.73
C PRO A 433 -17.93 8.88 11.08
N ASP A 434 -19.23 9.04 10.87
CA ASP A 434 -19.80 10.24 10.21
C ASP A 434 -19.58 11.54 11.02
N SER A 435 -19.24 11.42 12.31
CA SER A 435 -18.89 12.55 13.18
C SER A 435 -17.51 13.16 12.87
N VAL A 436 -16.66 12.48 12.09
CA VAL A 436 -15.31 12.97 11.77
C VAL A 436 -15.40 14.12 10.77
N THR A 437 -14.74 15.23 11.11
CA THR A 437 -14.71 16.45 10.30
C THR A 437 -13.36 16.74 9.67
N SER A 438 -12.28 16.10 10.15
CA SER A 438 -10.93 16.30 9.63
C SER A 438 -10.10 15.03 9.62
N ILE A 439 -9.31 14.88 8.56
CA ILE A 439 -8.30 13.83 8.38
C ILE A 439 -6.95 14.53 8.27
N GLY A 440 -6.07 14.28 9.24
CA GLY A 440 -4.76 14.92 9.36
C GLY A 440 -3.76 14.52 8.29
N ASP A 441 -2.63 15.21 8.26
CA ASP A 441 -1.52 14.89 7.37
C ASP A 441 -1.00 13.48 7.63
N PHE A 442 -0.64 12.75 6.57
CA PHE A 442 -0.10 11.39 6.65
C PHE A 442 -1.02 10.37 7.36
N ALA A 443 -2.29 10.69 7.64
CA ALA A 443 -3.14 9.90 8.55
C ALA A 443 -3.20 8.41 8.19
N PHE A 444 -3.23 8.05 6.91
CA PHE A 444 -3.24 6.67 6.38
C PHE A 444 -2.05 6.39 5.46
N GLN A 445 -0.96 7.17 5.58
CA GLN A 445 0.22 6.96 4.75
C GLN A 445 0.74 5.53 4.90
N ASN A 446 1.18 4.89 3.80
CA ASN A 446 1.70 3.52 3.80
C ASN A 446 0.69 2.43 4.26
N CYS A 447 -0.62 2.69 4.29
CA CYS A 447 -1.64 1.66 4.48
C CYS A 447 -1.77 0.83 3.18
N SER A 448 -0.74 0.05 2.86
CA SER A 448 -0.57 -0.59 1.55
C SER A 448 -1.61 -1.68 1.24
N SER A 449 -2.26 -2.26 2.25
CA SER A 449 -3.33 -3.24 2.09
C SER A 449 -4.73 -2.62 2.01
N LEU A 450 -4.86 -1.31 2.25
CA LEU A 450 -6.16 -0.63 2.23
C LEU A 450 -6.72 -0.63 0.80
N THR A 451 -7.85 -1.32 0.61
CA THR A 451 -8.45 -1.50 -0.72
C THR A 451 -9.51 -0.46 -1.06
N SER A 452 -10.23 -0.02 -0.05
CA SER A 452 -11.27 1.02 -0.16
C SER A 452 -11.45 1.75 1.15
N ILE A 453 -11.88 2.99 1.07
CA ILE A 453 -12.25 3.81 2.22
C ILE A 453 -13.35 4.78 1.80
N LYS A 454 -14.34 4.98 2.67
CA LYS A 454 -15.33 6.03 2.54
C LYS A 454 -14.95 7.19 3.44
N ILE A 455 -14.83 8.37 2.87
CA ILE A 455 -14.65 9.62 3.62
C ILE A 455 -16.04 10.10 4.06
N PRO A 456 -16.26 10.40 5.34
CA PRO A 456 -17.56 10.90 5.83
C PRO A 456 -17.95 12.25 5.26
N ASP A 457 -19.25 12.49 5.16
CA ASP A 457 -19.81 13.73 4.59
C ASP A 457 -19.54 14.99 5.46
N GLY A 458 -19.07 14.81 6.72
CA GLY A 458 -18.61 15.90 7.59
C GLY A 458 -17.21 16.41 7.32
N VAL A 459 -16.39 15.66 6.55
CA VAL A 459 -14.98 16.01 6.31
C VAL A 459 -14.89 17.16 5.31
N THR A 460 -14.19 18.23 5.70
CA THR A 460 -13.98 19.41 4.85
C THR A 460 -12.61 19.49 4.21
N SER A 461 -11.64 18.76 4.75
CA SER A 461 -10.26 18.72 4.24
C SER A 461 -9.61 17.34 4.37
N ILE A 462 -8.79 16.98 3.40
CA ILE A 462 -7.91 15.83 3.42
C ILE A 462 -6.48 16.36 3.54
N GLY A 463 -5.75 15.92 4.59
CA GLY A 463 -4.39 16.38 4.89
C GLY A 463 -3.36 16.00 3.83
N SER A 464 -2.20 16.63 3.90
CA SER A 464 -1.06 16.32 3.03
C SER A 464 -0.61 14.88 3.21
N SER A 465 -0.36 14.17 2.10
CA SER A 465 0.06 12.76 2.11
C SER A 465 -0.88 11.81 2.86
N ALA A 466 -2.13 12.20 3.13
CA ALA A 466 -3.04 11.44 3.99
C ALA A 466 -3.22 10.00 3.55
N PHE A 467 -3.24 9.71 2.25
CA PHE A 467 -3.35 8.37 1.65
C PHE A 467 -2.12 8.02 0.80
N SER A 468 -1.01 8.74 0.98
CA SER A 468 0.22 8.46 0.22
C SER A 468 0.67 7.02 0.44
N ARG A 469 1.04 6.33 -0.66
CA ARG A 469 1.46 4.92 -0.67
C ARG A 469 0.40 3.93 -0.18
N CYS A 470 -0.89 4.28 -0.24
CA CYS A 470 -1.97 3.31 -0.13
C CYS A 470 -2.06 2.51 -1.45
N SER A 471 -1.04 1.71 -1.73
CA SER A 471 -0.86 1.03 -3.02
C SER A 471 -1.94 -0.03 -3.31
N GLY A 472 -2.68 -0.47 -2.29
CA GLY A 472 -3.83 -1.37 -2.40
C GLY A 472 -5.12 -0.68 -2.82
N LEU A 473 -5.21 0.66 -2.66
CA LEU A 473 -6.43 1.44 -2.83
C LEU A 473 -6.89 1.46 -4.29
N THR A 474 -8.05 0.86 -4.55
CA THR A 474 -8.61 0.76 -5.89
C THR A 474 -9.63 1.86 -6.20
N ASN A 475 -10.35 2.29 -5.18
CA ASN A 475 -11.31 3.38 -5.27
C ASN A 475 -11.41 4.13 -3.92
N ILE A 476 -11.82 5.37 -3.99
CA ILE A 476 -12.14 6.22 -2.85
C ILE A 476 -13.27 7.17 -3.24
N THR A 477 -14.22 7.34 -2.33
CA THR A 477 -15.28 8.33 -2.49
C THR A 477 -14.95 9.54 -1.62
N ILE A 478 -14.78 10.68 -2.25
CA ILE A 478 -14.58 11.98 -1.58
C ILE A 478 -15.93 12.70 -1.60
N PRO A 479 -16.49 13.08 -0.45
CA PRO A 479 -17.77 13.77 -0.37
C PRO A 479 -17.67 15.23 -0.85
N ASP A 480 -18.81 15.80 -1.23
CA ASP A 480 -18.89 17.19 -1.74
C ASP A 480 -18.54 18.26 -0.68
N SER A 481 -18.53 17.87 0.59
CA SER A 481 -18.07 18.73 1.70
C SER A 481 -16.58 19.06 1.66
N VAL A 482 -15.78 18.23 0.98
CA VAL A 482 -14.33 18.45 0.90
C VAL A 482 -14.01 19.60 -0.04
N THR A 483 -13.37 20.63 0.52
CA THR A 483 -12.96 21.83 -0.21
C THR A 483 -11.44 21.90 -0.44
N SER A 484 -10.65 21.11 0.28
CA SER A 484 -9.20 21.05 0.08
C SER A 484 -8.64 19.63 0.14
N ILE A 485 -7.70 19.37 -0.75
CA ILE A 485 -6.92 18.12 -0.80
C ILE A 485 -5.46 18.53 -0.72
N GLY A 486 -4.77 18.08 0.34
CA GLY A 486 -3.39 18.43 0.62
C GLY A 486 -2.41 17.82 -0.39
N ASP A 487 -1.20 18.37 -0.39
CA ASP A 487 -0.12 17.91 -1.28
C ASP A 487 0.17 16.42 -1.09
N PHE A 488 0.42 15.72 -2.19
CA PHE A 488 0.72 14.28 -2.19
C PHE A 488 -0.36 13.40 -1.57
N ALA A 489 -1.58 13.87 -1.38
CA ALA A 489 -2.62 13.14 -0.65
C ALA A 489 -2.81 11.70 -1.14
N PHE A 490 -2.74 11.44 -2.45
CA PHE A 490 -2.88 10.11 -3.06
C PHE A 490 -1.61 9.65 -3.80
N LYS A 491 -0.44 10.22 -3.43
CA LYS A 491 0.83 9.83 -4.04
C LYS A 491 1.06 8.32 -3.91
N ASP A 492 1.55 7.68 -4.98
CA ASP A 492 1.86 6.24 -5.03
C ASP A 492 0.65 5.31 -4.74
N CYS A 493 -0.59 5.79 -4.92
CA CYS A 493 -1.79 4.94 -4.93
C CYS A 493 -1.87 4.18 -6.27
N SER A 494 -0.96 3.23 -6.45
CA SER A 494 -0.70 2.61 -7.76
C SER A 494 -1.86 1.78 -8.34
N LYS A 495 -2.81 1.34 -7.48
CA LYS A 495 -4.01 0.60 -7.92
C LYS A 495 -5.25 1.48 -8.07
N LEU A 496 -5.18 2.78 -7.76
CA LEU A 496 -6.32 3.67 -7.89
C LEU A 496 -6.71 3.83 -9.37
N THR A 497 -7.91 3.35 -9.70
CA THR A 497 -8.38 3.33 -11.11
C THR A 497 -9.22 4.53 -11.48
N SER A 498 -9.95 5.08 -10.54
CA SER A 498 -10.82 6.25 -10.72
C SER A 498 -10.98 7.01 -9.41
N ILE A 499 -11.21 8.30 -9.51
CA ILE A 499 -11.53 9.19 -8.40
C ILE A 499 -12.35 10.37 -8.93
N THR A 500 -13.32 10.81 -8.14
CA THR A 500 -14.09 12.01 -8.42
C THR A 500 -13.60 13.17 -7.54
N ILE A 501 -13.30 14.30 -8.14
CA ILE A 501 -12.93 15.53 -7.43
C ILE A 501 -14.22 16.28 -7.11
N PRO A 502 -14.48 16.58 -5.83
CA PRO A 502 -15.65 17.37 -5.42
C PRO A 502 -15.64 18.78 -5.99
N TYR A 503 -16.83 19.33 -6.20
CA TYR A 503 -16.98 20.67 -6.77
C TYR A 503 -16.50 21.80 -5.82
N GLY A 504 -16.36 21.51 -4.51
CA GLY A 504 -15.78 22.44 -3.53
C GLY A 504 -14.27 22.63 -3.64
N VAL A 505 -13.56 21.74 -4.34
CA VAL A 505 -12.10 21.78 -4.45
C VAL A 505 -11.68 22.87 -5.43
N THR A 506 -10.78 23.76 -4.98
CA THR A 506 -10.33 24.92 -5.75
C THR A 506 -8.94 24.76 -6.36
N SER A 507 -8.16 23.76 -5.94
CA SER A 507 -6.84 23.45 -6.49
C SER A 507 -6.53 21.96 -6.43
N ILE A 508 -5.79 21.46 -7.43
CA ILE A 508 -5.13 20.15 -7.34
C ILE A 508 -3.69 20.40 -6.93
N GLY A 509 -3.38 20.16 -5.65
CA GLY A 509 -2.11 20.47 -5.01
C GLY A 509 -0.91 19.71 -5.58
N HIS A 510 0.27 20.01 -5.04
CA HIS A 510 1.53 19.41 -5.49
C HIS A 510 1.50 17.88 -5.37
N GLY A 511 1.72 17.17 -6.48
CA GLY A 511 1.85 15.71 -6.52
C GLY A 511 0.64 14.93 -5.98
N VAL A 512 -0.57 15.49 -5.93
CA VAL A 512 -1.76 14.85 -5.33
C VAL A 512 -1.95 13.43 -5.87
N PHE A 513 -1.79 13.20 -7.18
CA PHE A 513 -1.90 11.90 -7.85
C PHE A 513 -0.56 11.39 -8.41
N TYR A 514 0.55 11.81 -7.79
CA TYR A 514 1.88 11.36 -8.23
C TYR A 514 1.97 9.83 -8.21
N ASN A 515 2.38 9.20 -9.35
CA ASN A 515 2.47 7.75 -9.51
C ASN A 515 1.15 6.97 -9.28
N CYS A 516 -0.02 7.56 -9.47
CA CYS A 516 -1.27 6.82 -9.56
C CYS A 516 -1.32 6.06 -10.89
N SER A 517 -0.48 5.04 -11.03
CA SER A 517 -0.18 4.39 -12.31
C SER A 517 -1.35 3.62 -12.94
N SER A 518 -2.38 3.28 -12.18
CA SER A 518 -3.60 2.63 -12.68
C SER A 518 -4.74 3.61 -12.99
N LEU A 519 -4.59 4.92 -12.70
CA LEU A 519 -5.63 5.91 -12.96
C LEU A 519 -5.85 6.04 -14.46
N THR A 520 -7.08 5.72 -14.92
CA THR A 520 -7.40 5.66 -16.35
C THR A 520 -8.01 6.92 -16.90
N SER A 521 -8.83 7.58 -16.10
CA SER A 521 -9.49 8.84 -16.46
C SER A 521 -9.78 9.68 -15.20
N ILE A 522 -9.85 10.99 -15.38
CA ILE A 522 -10.25 11.93 -14.33
C ILE A 522 -10.92 13.16 -14.95
N LYS A 523 -11.90 13.69 -14.24
CA LYS A 523 -12.52 14.99 -14.55
C LYS A 523 -12.12 16.00 -13.49
N ILE A 524 -11.52 17.09 -13.91
CA ILE A 524 -11.23 18.26 -13.07
C ILE A 524 -12.42 19.21 -13.18
N PRO A 525 -13.11 19.53 -12.07
CA PRO A 525 -14.28 20.42 -12.11
C PRO A 525 -13.90 21.88 -12.41
N ASP A 526 -14.90 22.66 -12.81
CA ASP A 526 -14.72 24.09 -13.13
C ASP A 526 -14.37 24.95 -11.91
N SER A 527 -14.56 24.45 -10.71
CA SER A 527 -14.14 25.11 -9.45
C SER A 527 -12.62 25.15 -9.27
N VAL A 528 -11.88 24.22 -9.89
CA VAL A 528 -10.42 24.15 -9.78
C VAL A 528 -9.79 25.29 -10.59
N THR A 529 -8.97 26.10 -9.92
CA THR A 529 -8.25 27.22 -10.53
C THR A 529 -6.81 26.90 -10.90
N SER A 530 -6.19 25.92 -10.24
CA SER A 530 -4.81 25.50 -10.53
C SER A 530 -4.62 23.98 -10.46
N ILE A 531 -3.77 23.49 -11.34
CA ILE A 531 -3.18 22.14 -11.30
C ILE A 531 -1.71 22.35 -10.99
N GLU A 532 -1.29 21.97 -9.76
CA GLU A 532 0.06 22.24 -9.27
C GLU A 532 1.11 21.28 -9.83
N SER A 533 2.37 21.54 -9.50
CA SER A 533 3.50 20.75 -10.00
C SER A 533 3.36 19.26 -9.63
N ASN A 534 3.73 18.38 -10.56
CA ASN A 534 3.68 16.91 -10.42
C ASN A 534 2.28 16.31 -10.15
N ALA A 535 1.20 17.07 -10.23
CA ALA A 535 -0.14 16.64 -9.80
C ALA A 535 -0.54 15.26 -10.36
N PHE A 536 -0.24 14.95 -11.62
CA PHE A 536 -0.52 13.68 -12.30
C PHE A 536 0.76 13.00 -12.83
N SER A 537 1.93 13.40 -12.32
CA SER A 537 3.20 12.81 -12.77
C SER A 537 3.21 11.30 -12.49
N GLY A 538 3.53 10.49 -13.49
CA GLY A 538 3.58 9.03 -13.39
C GLY A 538 2.22 8.32 -13.46
N CYS A 539 1.12 9.03 -13.81
CA CYS A 539 -0.17 8.40 -14.10
C CYS A 539 -0.13 7.69 -15.46
N SER A 540 0.64 6.61 -15.53
CA SER A 540 1.01 5.95 -16.80
C SER A 540 -0.16 5.27 -17.52
N SER A 541 -1.26 4.96 -16.84
CA SER A 541 -2.48 4.40 -17.43
C SER A 541 -3.50 5.48 -17.85
N LEU A 542 -3.24 6.75 -17.57
CA LEU A 542 -4.18 7.83 -17.88
C LEU A 542 -4.34 7.96 -19.40
N THR A 543 -5.54 7.66 -19.89
CA THR A 543 -5.88 7.74 -21.32
C THR A 543 -6.62 9.01 -21.67
N SER A 544 -7.38 9.56 -20.72
CA SER A 544 -8.16 10.78 -20.91
C SER A 544 -8.24 11.61 -19.62
N ILE A 545 -8.24 12.92 -19.80
CA ILE A 545 -8.50 13.88 -18.74
C ILE A 545 -9.36 15.01 -19.29
N THR A 546 -10.37 15.42 -18.52
CA THR A 546 -11.15 16.61 -18.79
C THR A 546 -10.72 17.68 -17.81
N ILE A 547 -10.28 18.82 -18.31
CA ILE A 547 -9.87 19.98 -17.51
C ILE A 547 -10.98 21.01 -17.54
N GLY A 548 -11.47 21.38 -16.37
CA GLY A 548 -12.52 22.39 -16.21
C GLY A 548 -12.10 23.79 -16.63
N ASN A 549 -13.07 24.61 -17.03
CA ASN A 549 -12.84 25.95 -17.53
C ASN A 549 -12.42 26.98 -16.44
N GLY A 550 -12.40 26.57 -15.16
CA GLY A 550 -11.86 27.40 -14.08
C GLY A 550 -10.34 27.40 -13.99
N VAL A 551 -9.66 26.39 -14.59
CA VAL A 551 -8.21 26.24 -14.46
C VAL A 551 -7.50 27.38 -15.19
N THR A 552 -6.65 28.11 -14.46
CA THR A 552 -5.85 29.24 -14.96
C THR A 552 -4.37 28.92 -15.10
N SER A 553 -3.88 27.88 -14.38
CA SER A 553 -2.47 27.47 -14.39
C SER A 553 -2.28 25.96 -14.32
N ILE A 554 -1.26 25.49 -15.02
CA ILE A 554 -0.78 24.10 -15.00
C ILE A 554 0.69 24.12 -14.58
N GLY A 555 1.04 23.43 -13.50
CA GLY A 555 2.37 23.41 -12.91
C GLY A 555 3.38 22.56 -13.70
N SER A 556 4.65 22.69 -13.32
CA SER A 556 5.75 21.88 -13.89
C SER A 556 5.54 20.40 -13.60
N TYR A 557 5.87 19.55 -14.58
CA TYR A 557 5.73 18.08 -14.46
C TYR A 557 4.30 17.59 -14.23
N ALA A 558 3.27 18.43 -14.37
CA ALA A 558 1.90 18.10 -14.00
C ALA A 558 1.42 16.78 -14.62
N PHE A 559 1.76 16.50 -15.87
CA PHE A 559 1.41 15.26 -16.60
C PHE A 559 2.63 14.45 -17.04
N LYS A 560 3.79 14.66 -16.38
CA LYS A 560 5.01 13.92 -16.72
C LYS A 560 4.76 12.41 -16.64
N GLY A 561 5.13 11.67 -17.69
CA GLY A 561 5.02 10.21 -17.70
C GLY A 561 3.59 9.67 -17.84
N CYS A 562 2.61 10.50 -18.23
CA CYS A 562 1.28 10.04 -18.65
C CYS A 562 1.38 9.35 -20.01
N SER A 563 2.08 8.21 -20.05
CA SER A 563 2.53 7.57 -21.29
C SER A 563 1.42 6.99 -22.16
N ARG A 564 0.20 6.81 -21.60
CA ARG A 564 -0.98 6.36 -22.36
C ARG A 564 -1.91 7.48 -22.77
N LEU A 565 -1.66 8.73 -22.38
CA LEU A 565 -2.49 9.87 -22.76
C LEU A 565 -2.39 10.08 -24.28
N THR A 566 -3.53 10.00 -24.95
CA THR A 566 -3.58 10.13 -26.43
C THR A 566 -3.96 11.52 -26.89
N SER A 567 -4.79 12.21 -26.12
CA SER A 567 -5.19 13.58 -26.43
C SER A 567 -5.44 14.38 -25.15
N ILE A 568 -5.26 15.69 -25.23
CA ILE A 568 -5.60 16.60 -24.16
C ILE A 568 -6.05 17.94 -24.71
N THR A 569 -7.09 18.51 -24.10
CA THR A 569 -7.55 19.87 -24.37
C THR A 569 -7.29 20.74 -23.15
N ILE A 570 -6.48 21.75 -23.33
CA ILE A 570 -6.23 22.80 -22.33
C ILE A 570 -7.22 23.92 -22.56
N PRO A 571 -8.07 24.24 -21.58
CA PRO A 571 -9.10 25.28 -21.74
C PRO A 571 -8.51 26.68 -21.91
N ASN A 572 -9.30 27.58 -22.51
CA ASN A 572 -8.88 28.96 -22.79
C ASN A 572 -8.66 29.81 -21.52
N SER A 573 -9.13 29.37 -20.40
CA SER A 573 -8.87 29.98 -19.09
C SER A 573 -7.42 29.88 -18.63
N VAL A 574 -6.69 28.86 -19.12
CA VAL A 574 -5.29 28.65 -18.74
C VAL A 574 -4.42 29.74 -19.33
N THR A 575 -3.64 30.40 -18.46
CA THR A 575 -2.73 31.49 -18.81
C THR A 575 -1.26 31.11 -18.66
N SER A 576 -0.96 30.01 -17.99
CA SER A 576 0.41 29.52 -17.80
C SER A 576 0.50 27.99 -17.76
N ILE A 577 1.55 27.44 -18.36
CA ILE A 577 1.89 26.01 -18.37
C ILE A 577 3.37 25.87 -17.99
N GLY A 578 3.65 25.19 -16.89
CA GLY A 578 5.01 24.93 -16.40
C GLY A 578 5.79 23.94 -17.29
N SER A 579 7.09 24.01 -17.23
CA SER A 579 7.96 23.06 -17.95
C SER A 579 8.57 22.06 -16.98
N PRO A 580 8.68 20.81 -17.41
CA PRO A 580 8.07 20.14 -18.57
C PRO A 580 6.75 19.46 -18.21
N ALA A 581 5.64 20.15 -18.37
CA ALA A 581 4.31 19.65 -17.95
C ALA A 581 3.95 18.30 -18.59
N PHE A 582 4.33 18.05 -19.86
CA PHE A 582 3.95 16.89 -20.65
C PHE A 582 5.13 15.96 -21.03
N SER A 583 6.25 16.06 -20.33
CA SER A 583 7.39 15.17 -20.57
C SER A 583 6.99 13.70 -20.42
N GLY A 584 7.37 12.85 -21.37
CA GLY A 584 7.07 11.41 -21.30
C GLY A 584 5.64 11.01 -21.66
N CYS A 585 4.82 11.94 -22.20
CA CYS A 585 3.50 11.60 -22.78
C CYS A 585 3.68 10.92 -24.15
N SER A 586 4.32 9.76 -24.17
CA SER A 586 4.86 9.12 -25.39
C SER A 586 3.79 8.65 -26.40
N LYS A 587 2.51 8.58 -26.00
CA LYS A 587 1.39 8.24 -26.90
C LYS A 587 0.50 9.43 -27.26
N LEU A 588 0.90 10.64 -26.88
CA LEU A 588 0.11 11.83 -27.19
C LEU A 588 0.11 12.08 -28.71
N THR A 589 -1.06 11.99 -29.33
CA THR A 589 -1.27 12.18 -30.77
C THR A 589 -1.80 13.56 -31.12
N SER A 590 -2.59 14.15 -30.21
CA SER A 590 -3.16 15.50 -30.39
C SER A 590 -3.17 16.31 -29.11
N ILE A 591 -2.98 17.62 -29.25
CA ILE A 591 -3.08 18.58 -28.13
C ILE A 591 -3.76 19.86 -28.57
N THR A 592 -4.69 20.35 -27.75
CA THR A 592 -5.31 21.66 -27.92
C THR A 592 -4.79 22.62 -26.84
N LEU A 593 -4.28 23.78 -27.24
CA LEU A 593 -3.65 24.78 -26.38
C LEU A 593 -4.27 26.15 -26.57
N PRO A 594 -4.44 26.94 -25.49
CA PRO A 594 -4.91 28.32 -25.57
C PRO A 594 -3.82 29.31 -26.07
N PHE A 595 -2.56 28.92 -26.02
CA PHE A 595 -1.37 29.64 -26.47
C PHE A 595 -0.21 28.68 -26.68
N VAL A 596 0.89 29.16 -27.29
CA VAL A 596 2.13 28.39 -27.49
C VAL A 596 3.13 28.69 -26.37
N GLY A 597 3.79 27.65 -25.84
CA GLY A 597 4.82 27.79 -24.81
C GLY A 597 4.27 27.82 -23.39
N GLY A 598 4.97 28.50 -22.47
CA GLY A 598 4.72 28.46 -21.03
C GLY A 598 3.73 29.48 -20.51
N SER A 599 3.44 30.56 -21.26
CA SER A 599 2.55 31.65 -20.79
C SER A 599 1.92 32.38 -21.95
N ILE A 600 0.68 32.81 -21.73
CA ILE A 600 -0.01 33.71 -22.66
C ILE A 600 0.62 35.13 -22.68
N LYS A 601 1.24 35.56 -21.58
CA LYS A 601 2.03 36.78 -21.47
C LYS A 601 3.42 36.50 -22.00
N ASN A 602 3.58 36.50 -23.32
CA ASN A 602 4.87 36.24 -23.99
C ASN A 602 5.87 37.35 -23.62
N ALA A 603 6.70 37.10 -22.62
CA ALA A 603 7.97 37.79 -22.49
C ALA A 603 8.83 37.38 -23.69
N THR A 604 9.19 38.36 -24.52
CA THR A 604 9.81 38.14 -25.84
C THR A 604 11.23 37.56 -25.80
N ASP A 605 11.78 37.25 -24.64
CA ASP A 605 13.21 36.97 -24.41
C ASP A 605 13.49 35.73 -23.60
N THR A 606 12.55 34.83 -23.44
CA THR A 606 12.76 33.65 -22.60
C THR A 606 12.63 32.35 -23.39
N TYR A 607 13.36 31.32 -22.97
CA TYR A 607 13.23 29.93 -23.46
C TYR A 607 11.83 29.31 -23.24
N GLN A 608 10.87 30.10 -22.71
CA GLN A 608 9.55 29.62 -22.29
C GLN A 608 8.49 29.63 -23.39
N TYR A 609 8.69 30.32 -24.50
CA TYR A 609 7.65 30.44 -25.52
C TYR A 609 7.71 29.43 -26.69
N PRO A 610 8.79 28.68 -26.98
CA PRO A 610 8.73 27.61 -27.97
C PRO A 610 7.73 26.51 -27.57
N PHE A 611 7.14 25.87 -28.56
CA PHE A 611 6.21 24.76 -28.35
C PHE A 611 6.82 23.62 -27.52
N GLY A 612 8.10 23.31 -27.72
CA GLY A 612 8.81 22.30 -27.00
C GLY A 612 8.95 22.53 -25.49
N TYR A 613 8.80 23.79 -25.03
CA TYR A 613 8.95 24.14 -23.62
C TYR A 613 8.09 23.28 -22.69
N ILE A 614 6.83 23.02 -23.05
CA ILE A 614 5.91 22.23 -22.23
C ILE A 614 6.27 20.74 -22.16
N PHE A 615 7.13 20.25 -23.06
CA PHE A 615 7.65 18.86 -23.09
C PHE A 615 9.02 18.74 -22.43
N GLY A 616 9.82 19.82 -22.41
CA GLY A 616 11.10 19.92 -21.73
C GLY A 616 12.30 19.40 -22.51
N THR A 617 13.47 19.51 -21.86
CA THR A 617 14.80 19.25 -22.46
C THR A 617 15.39 17.88 -22.14
N SER A 618 14.74 17.10 -21.30
CA SER A 618 15.20 15.74 -20.94
C SER A 618 14.67 14.70 -21.91
N SER A 619 15.53 13.83 -22.41
CA SER A 619 15.15 12.73 -23.29
C SER A 619 14.29 11.70 -22.58
N TYR A 620 13.38 11.07 -23.31
CA TYR A 620 12.56 9.94 -22.84
C TYR A 620 12.19 9.02 -24.02
N THR A 621 11.84 7.79 -23.71
CA THR A 621 11.42 6.81 -24.73
C THR A 621 10.16 7.28 -25.45
N GLY A 622 10.21 7.44 -26.76
CA GLY A 622 9.10 7.96 -27.58
C GLY A 622 9.12 9.49 -27.71
N GLY A 623 10.17 10.16 -27.24
CA GLY A 623 10.43 11.58 -27.51
C GLY A 623 11.39 11.78 -28.67
N THR A 624 11.08 12.70 -29.58
CA THR A 624 11.95 13.13 -30.67
C THR A 624 12.63 14.43 -30.28
N ALA A 625 13.95 14.49 -30.43
CA ALA A 625 14.73 15.71 -30.21
C ALA A 625 14.43 16.73 -31.30
N VAL A 626 13.97 17.91 -30.90
CA VAL A 626 13.65 19.04 -31.77
C VAL A 626 14.38 20.27 -31.25
N ARG A 627 15.28 20.82 -32.05
CA ARG A 627 15.96 22.07 -31.73
C ARG A 627 15.08 23.23 -32.07
N GLN A 628 14.70 24.03 -31.09
CA GLN A 628 13.85 25.22 -31.28
C GLN A 628 14.60 26.49 -30.90
N PHE A 629 14.35 27.55 -31.65
CA PHE A 629 14.94 28.87 -31.45
C PHE A 629 13.98 29.80 -30.76
N TYR A 630 14.44 30.60 -29.82
CA TYR A 630 13.54 31.41 -28.99
C TYR A 630 13.97 32.87 -28.78
N TYR A 631 15.15 33.25 -29.29
CA TYR A 631 15.60 34.63 -29.17
C TYR A 631 16.53 35.00 -30.33
N GLY A 632 16.37 36.21 -30.89
CA GLY A 632 17.21 36.77 -31.90
C GLY A 632 16.46 37.42 -33.06
N SER A 633 17.10 38.36 -33.74
CA SER A 633 16.56 39.01 -34.93
C SER A 633 16.70 38.17 -36.20
N SER A 634 17.54 37.13 -36.14
CA SER A 634 17.70 36.16 -37.23
C SER A 634 18.05 34.78 -36.64
N ILE A 635 17.86 33.72 -37.42
CA ILE A 635 18.15 32.34 -37.01
C ILE A 635 19.67 32.14 -36.71
N ASN A 636 20.55 32.92 -37.33
CA ASN A 636 21.97 32.85 -37.07
C ASN A 636 22.42 33.44 -35.73
N THR A 637 21.61 34.33 -35.16
CA THR A 637 21.88 34.99 -33.88
C THR A 637 20.91 34.52 -32.78
N ALA A 638 19.94 33.66 -33.12
CA ALA A 638 18.96 33.16 -32.21
C ALA A 638 19.54 32.14 -31.21
N THR A 639 19.15 32.27 -29.95
CA THR A 639 19.41 31.25 -28.94
C THR A 639 18.47 30.05 -29.18
N SER A 640 18.99 28.86 -28.98
CA SER A 640 18.23 27.62 -29.21
C SER A 640 18.36 26.62 -28.06
N THR A 641 17.36 25.81 -27.93
CA THR A 641 17.33 24.68 -27.00
C THR A 641 16.74 23.45 -27.67
N THR A 642 17.25 22.28 -27.32
CA THR A 642 16.70 21.01 -27.78
C THR A 642 15.64 20.55 -26.79
N TYR A 643 14.43 20.39 -27.30
CA TYR A 643 13.30 19.83 -26.57
C TYR A 643 12.98 18.43 -27.07
N TYR A 644 12.34 17.59 -26.24
CA TYR A 644 11.93 16.25 -26.62
C TYR A 644 10.41 16.18 -26.72
N ILE A 645 9.90 16.27 -27.94
CA ILE A 645 8.47 16.26 -28.27
C ILE A 645 8.02 14.82 -28.54
N PRO A 646 6.82 14.38 -28.11
CA PRO A 646 6.35 13.02 -28.40
C PRO A 646 6.37 12.72 -29.89
N SER A 647 7.00 11.62 -30.30
CA SER A 647 7.08 11.22 -31.73
C SER A 647 5.70 10.82 -32.30
N SER A 648 4.77 10.46 -31.41
CA SER A 648 3.37 10.17 -31.72
C SER A 648 2.53 11.42 -32.04
N LEU A 649 2.98 12.62 -31.60
CA LEU A 649 2.22 13.85 -31.74
C LEU A 649 2.15 14.28 -33.22
N LYS A 650 0.93 14.35 -33.72
CA LYS A 650 0.62 14.68 -35.14
C LYS A 650 -0.20 15.94 -35.28
N GLU A 651 -1.04 16.23 -34.28
CA GLU A 651 -2.03 17.26 -34.37
C GLU A 651 -1.90 18.27 -33.22
N VAL A 652 -1.87 19.52 -33.55
CA VAL A 652 -1.87 20.64 -32.58
C VAL A 652 -2.96 21.62 -32.96
N THR A 653 -3.80 21.99 -32.01
CA THR A 653 -4.77 23.07 -32.15
C THR A 653 -4.39 24.21 -31.23
N ILE A 654 -4.22 25.41 -31.76
CA ILE A 654 -3.98 26.64 -30.99
C ILE A 654 -5.24 27.49 -31.06
N THR A 655 -5.92 27.66 -29.92
CA THR A 655 -7.21 28.34 -29.86
C THR A 655 -7.07 29.87 -29.70
N GLY A 656 -5.94 30.34 -29.16
CA GLY A 656 -5.72 31.77 -28.89
C GLY A 656 -4.25 32.13 -28.76
N GLY A 657 -3.98 33.36 -28.35
CA GLY A 657 -2.63 33.90 -28.25
C GLY A 657 -1.95 34.10 -29.62
N ASN A 658 -0.86 34.83 -29.63
CA ASN A 658 -0.02 34.91 -30.83
C ASN A 658 0.88 33.69 -30.95
N ILE A 659 1.18 33.25 -32.18
CA ILE A 659 2.18 32.24 -32.44
C ILE A 659 3.54 32.96 -32.53
N PRO A 660 4.43 32.76 -31.55
CA PRO A 660 5.66 33.53 -31.44
C PRO A 660 6.74 33.12 -32.46
N TYR A 661 7.86 33.87 -32.46
CA TYR A 661 9.05 33.60 -33.28
C TYR A 661 9.54 32.16 -33.06
N GLY A 662 9.76 31.40 -34.15
CA GLY A 662 10.30 30.04 -34.10
C GLY A 662 9.49 29.04 -33.28
N ALA A 663 8.26 29.33 -32.93
CA ALA A 663 7.45 28.57 -31.96
C ALA A 663 7.39 27.07 -32.22
N PHE A 664 7.23 26.65 -33.48
CA PHE A 664 7.22 25.26 -33.94
C PHE A 664 8.42 24.89 -34.80
N TYR A 665 9.48 25.68 -34.74
CA TYR A 665 10.68 25.43 -35.56
C TYR A 665 11.11 23.95 -35.46
N GLY A 666 11.31 23.31 -36.61
CA GLY A 666 11.81 21.93 -36.70
C GLY A 666 10.82 20.85 -36.26
N CYS A 667 9.56 21.19 -35.99
CA CYS A 667 8.54 20.20 -35.60
C CYS A 667 8.10 19.34 -36.80
N SER A 668 9.04 18.60 -37.42
CA SER A 668 8.83 17.79 -38.62
C SER A 668 7.86 16.62 -38.45
N GLY A 669 7.57 16.21 -37.22
CA GLY A 669 6.63 15.15 -36.88
C GLY A 669 5.16 15.55 -36.99
N LEU A 670 4.84 16.86 -36.92
CA LEU A 670 3.48 17.37 -36.98
C LEU A 670 2.94 17.31 -38.42
N THR A 671 1.73 16.77 -38.55
CA THR A 671 1.04 16.64 -39.86
C THR A 671 -0.12 17.61 -40.02
N SER A 672 -0.69 18.07 -38.88
CA SER A 672 -1.84 18.98 -38.85
C SER A 672 -1.66 20.03 -37.74
N ILE A 673 -1.83 21.28 -38.10
CA ILE A 673 -1.88 22.41 -37.16
C ILE A 673 -3.14 23.20 -37.46
N THR A 674 -4.00 23.32 -36.44
CA THR A 674 -5.22 24.12 -36.50
C THR A 674 -5.00 25.44 -35.76
N ILE A 675 -5.20 26.54 -36.46
CA ILE A 675 -5.11 27.90 -35.90
C ILE A 675 -6.53 28.39 -35.64
N GLY A 676 -6.86 28.62 -34.36
CA GLY A 676 -8.17 29.12 -33.96
C GLY A 676 -8.32 30.64 -34.13
N ASN A 677 -9.58 31.10 -34.05
CA ASN A 677 -9.93 32.51 -34.26
C ASN A 677 -9.44 33.46 -33.16
N GLY A 678 -8.84 32.95 -32.07
CA GLY A 678 -8.17 33.75 -31.06
C GLY A 678 -6.73 34.14 -31.40
N VAL A 679 -6.17 33.62 -32.48
CA VAL A 679 -4.82 33.93 -32.96
C VAL A 679 -4.85 35.13 -33.91
N THR A 680 -4.06 36.15 -33.64
CA THR A 680 -4.01 37.39 -34.46
C THR A 680 -2.73 37.52 -35.27
N SER A 681 -1.66 36.85 -34.88
CA SER A 681 -0.39 36.89 -35.62
C SER A 681 0.38 35.59 -35.58
N ILE A 682 1.13 35.32 -36.67
CA ILE A 682 2.09 34.26 -36.80
C ILE A 682 3.48 34.88 -36.87
N GLY A 683 4.37 34.50 -35.95
CA GLY A 683 5.74 35.04 -35.85
C GLY A 683 6.67 34.58 -36.96
N SER A 684 7.82 35.24 -37.09
CA SER A 684 8.86 34.84 -38.03
C SER A 684 9.40 33.45 -37.67
N TYR A 685 9.66 32.63 -38.68
CA TYR A 685 10.15 31.23 -38.53
C TYR A 685 9.23 30.30 -37.73
N ALA A 686 7.97 30.69 -37.47
CA ALA A 686 7.09 30.01 -36.55
C ALA A 686 6.88 28.52 -36.85
N PHE A 687 6.79 28.15 -38.14
CA PHE A 687 6.61 26.78 -38.61
C PHE A 687 7.75 26.34 -39.54
N GLU A 688 8.90 27.04 -39.47
CA GLU A 688 10.03 26.66 -40.32
C GLU A 688 10.44 25.23 -40.04
N ASP A 689 10.76 24.48 -41.12
CA ASP A 689 11.12 23.08 -41.12
C ASP A 689 10.05 22.13 -40.51
N CYS A 690 8.79 22.55 -40.44
CA CYS A 690 7.63 21.67 -40.17
C CYS A 690 7.39 20.80 -41.42
N SER A 691 8.34 19.98 -41.81
CA SER A 691 8.31 19.22 -43.07
C SER A 691 7.22 18.16 -43.17
N GLY A 692 6.58 17.79 -42.03
CA GLY A 692 5.41 16.90 -41.97
C GLY A 692 4.09 17.55 -42.31
N LEU A 693 4.00 18.89 -42.18
CA LEU A 693 2.74 19.65 -42.34
C LEU A 693 2.25 19.60 -43.78
N THR A 694 1.01 19.14 -43.98
CA THR A 694 0.43 18.96 -45.33
C THR A 694 -0.51 20.08 -45.76
N SER A 695 -1.24 20.62 -44.80
CA SER A 695 -2.20 21.71 -45.02
C SER A 695 -2.32 22.57 -43.77
N ILE A 696 -2.70 23.83 -43.98
CA ILE A 696 -3.05 24.75 -42.90
C ILE A 696 -4.14 25.73 -43.34
N MET A 697 -4.99 26.12 -42.39
CA MET A 697 -5.96 27.18 -42.56
C MET A 697 -5.50 28.44 -41.78
N ILE A 698 -5.41 29.56 -42.43
CA ILE A 698 -5.14 30.85 -41.83
C ILE A 698 -6.50 31.51 -41.55
N PRO A 699 -6.95 31.63 -40.30
CA PRO A 699 -8.25 32.19 -39.94
C PRO A 699 -8.31 33.69 -40.23
N ASP A 700 -9.51 34.25 -40.29
CA ASP A 700 -9.75 35.66 -40.52
C ASP A 700 -9.13 36.58 -39.45
N SER A 701 -9.00 36.06 -38.23
CA SER A 701 -8.36 36.78 -37.11
C SER A 701 -6.88 37.07 -37.33
N VAL A 702 -6.17 36.28 -38.13
CA VAL A 702 -4.76 36.48 -38.41
C VAL A 702 -4.57 37.64 -39.36
N THR A 703 -3.89 38.66 -38.88
CA THR A 703 -3.61 39.90 -39.64
C THR A 703 -2.13 40.03 -40.04
N SER A 704 -1.24 39.19 -39.50
CA SER A 704 0.16 39.21 -39.85
C SER A 704 0.81 37.83 -39.83
N ILE A 705 1.73 37.60 -40.78
CA ILE A 705 2.57 36.41 -40.87
C ILE A 705 4.03 36.88 -41.00
N GLY A 706 4.89 36.38 -40.13
CA GLY A 706 6.28 36.77 -40.04
C GLY A 706 7.17 36.20 -41.18
N TYR A 707 8.38 36.71 -41.24
CA TYR A 707 9.43 36.30 -42.19
C TYR A 707 9.71 34.78 -42.07
N ALA A 708 9.78 34.11 -43.20
CA ALA A 708 10.12 32.67 -43.34
C ALA A 708 9.21 31.74 -42.47
N ALA A 709 7.99 32.18 -42.15
CA ALA A 709 7.13 31.45 -41.18
C ALA A 709 6.86 30.00 -41.57
N PHE A 710 6.82 29.65 -42.84
CA PHE A 710 6.57 28.29 -43.37
C PHE A 710 7.73 27.74 -44.25
N ARG A 711 8.90 28.36 -44.15
CA ARG A 711 10.07 27.88 -44.89
C ARG A 711 10.36 26.42 -44.52
N GLY A 712 10.75 25.58 -45.49
CA GLY A 712 11.06 24.18 -45.24
C GLY A 712 9.87 23.25 -44.97
N CYS A 713 8.63 23.78 -45.01
CA CYS A 713 7.41 22.94 -44.95
C CYS A 713 7.24 22.15 -46.25
N SER A 714 8.11 21.18 -46.50
CA SER A 714 8.23 20.51 -47.82
C SER A 714 6.94 19.80 -48.26
N LYS A 715 6.19 19.24 -47.33
CA LYS A 715 4.89 18.57 -47.62
C LYS A 715 3.69 19.49 -47.66
N LEU A 716 3.86 20.79 -47.40
CA LEU A 716 2.75 21.72 -47.38
C LEU A 716 2.27 21.96 -48.83
N THR A 717 1.12 21.42 -49.17
CA THR A 717 0.53 21.53 -50.51
C THR A 717 -0.73 22.38 -50.52
N SER A 718 -1.32 22.70 -49.37
CA SER A 718 -2.55 23.44 -49.28
C SER A 718 -2.52 24.45 -48.12
N VAL A 719 -2.65 25.71 -48.45
CA VAL A 719 -2.90 26.77 -47.47
C VAL A 719 -4.21 27.48 -47.84
N ARG A 720 -5.15 27.52 -46.90
CA ARG A 720 -6.41 28.20 -47.07
C ARG A 720 -6.43 29.44 -46.22
N PHE A 721 -6.63 30.61 -46.82
CA PHE A 721 -6.95 31.86 -46.11
C PHE A 721 -8.47 31.97 -45.95
N ALA A 722 -8.96 32.08 -44.73
CA ALA A 722 -10.38 32.34 -44.48
C ALA A 722 -10.81 33.69 -45.12
N ASN A 723 -9.89 34.64 -45.07
CA ASN A 723 -10.05 35.91 -45.80
C ASN A 723 -8.78 36.20 -46.62
N PRO A 724 -8.82 36.03 -47.95
CA PRO A 724 -7.69 36.23 -48.84
C PRO A 724 -7.44 37.68 -49.19
N ASP A 725 -8.35 38.63 -48.77
CA ASP A 725 -8.30 40.04 -49.16
C ASP A 725 -7.35 40.84 -48.28
N GLY A 726 -6.80 41.90 -48.88
CA GLY A 726 -6.05 42.95 -48.17
C GLY A 726 -4.59 42.57 -47.80
N TRP A 727 -4.10 41.39 -48.18
CA TRP A 727 -2.74 40.98 -47.85
C TRP A 727 -1.66 41.71 -48.67
N ARG A 728 -0.63 42.15 -47.95
CA ARG A 728 0.57 42.80 -48.48
C ARG A 728 1.82 42.11 -47.92
N VAL A 729 2.90 42.15 -48.69
CA VAL A 729 4.18 41.61 -48.32
C VAL A 729 5.28 42.67 -48.41
N SER A 730 6.26 42.58 -47.49
CA SER A 730 7.37 43.51 -47.41
C SER A 730 8.61 42.82 -46.87
N THR A 731 9.79 43.26 -47.23
CA THR A 731 11.07 42.86 -46.66
C THR A 731 11.33 43.45 -45.27
N SER A 732 10.53 44.45 -44.85
CA SER A 732 10.62 45.10 -43.53
C SER A 732 9.44 44.75 -42.66
N SER A 733 9.71 44.39 -41.39
CA SER A 733 8.69 44.08 -40.36
C SER A 733 7.83 45.29 -40.01
N THR A 734 8.31 46.51 -40.23
CA THR A 734 7.64 47.78 -39.89
C THR A 734 6.88 48.39 -41.07
N ALA A 735 7.13 47.94 -42.30
CA ALA A 735 6.47 48.53 -43.45
C ALA A 735 4.98 48.24 -43.51
N ILE A 736 4.17 49.27 -43.67
CA ILE A 736 2.72 49.22 -43.86
C ILE A 736 2.35 49.11 -45.34
N ASN A 737 3.18 49.68 -46.22
CA ASN A 737 2.97 49.79 -47.65
C ASN A 737 3.80 48.74 -48.44
N GLY A 738 3.53 47.49 -48.22
CA GLY A 738 4.15 46.40 -48.97
C GLY A 738 3.47 46.12 -50.31
N GLU A 739 4.07 45.24 -51.13
CA GLU A 739 3.46 44.73 -52.35
C GLU A 739 2.14 44.00 -52.04
N ARG A 740 1.11 44.33 -52.81
CA ARG A 740 -0.23 43.70 -52.65
C ARG A 740 -0.27 42.33 -53.32
N ILE A 741 -0.72 41.30 -52.58
CA ILE A 741 -1.00 39.97 -53.14
C ILE A 741 -2.43 39.95 -53.60
N SER A 742 -2.70 39.39 -54.80
CA SER A 742 -4.10 39.27 -55.28
C SER A 742 -4.87 38.25 -54.47
N SER A 743 -6.11 38.58 -54.16
CA SER A 743 -7.03 37.68 -53.46
C SER A 743 -7.27 36.37 -54.21
N SER A 744 -7.26 36.41 -55.54
CA SER A 744 -7.37 35.23 -56.41
C SER A 744 -6.22 34.24 -56.23
N SER A 745 -4.98 34.77 -56.06
CA SER A 745 -3.84 33.93 -55.77
C SER A 745 -3.93 33.26 -54.40
N LEU A 746 -4.41 33.94 -53.37
CA LEU A 746 -4.57 33.41 -52.01
C LEU A 746 -5.82 32.55 -51.84
N SER A 747 -6.81 32.67 -52.67
CA SER A 747 -7.98 31.79 -52.78
C SER A 747 -7.58 30.42 -53.37
N ASN A 748 -6.50 30.36 -54.15
CA ASN A 748 -5.94 29.10 -54.61
C ASN A 748 -5.00 28.50 -53.57
N ALA A 749 -5.40 27.43 -52.91
CA ALA A 749 -4.72 26.85 -51.77
C ALA A 749 -3.30 26.35 -52.09
N SER A 750 -3.05 25.86 -53.29
CA SER A 750 -1.72 25.40 -53.72
C SER A 750 -0.77 26.60 -54.02
N THR A 751 -1.30 27.66 -54.65
CA THR A 751 -0.53 28.88 -54.87
C THR A 751 -0.17 29.55 -53.57
N ALA A 752 -1.14 29.66 -52.64
CA ALA A 752 -0.88 30.20 -51.31
C ALA A 752 0.20 29.40 -50.54
N ALA A 753 0.19 28.07 -50.67
CA ALA A 753 1.21 27.21 -50.08
C ALA A 753 2.61 27.48 -50.66
N ARG A 754 2.72 27.64 -51.98
CA ARG A 754 3.99 27.99 -52.65
C ARG A 754 4.49 29.37 -52.20
N TYR A 755 3.63 30.33 -52.10
CA TYR A 755 4.00 31.69 -51.68
C TYR A 755 4.62 31.73 -50.28
N LEU A 756 4.10 30.92 -49.35
CA LEU A 756 4.58 30.91 -47.97
C LEU A 756 5.81 30.06 -47.75
N LYS A 757 6.06 29.00 -48.54
CA LYS A 757 7.14 28.02 -48.27
C LYS A 757 8.32 28.04 -49.22
N GLU A 758 8.13 28.46 -50.48
CA GLU A 758 9.14 28.32 -51.54
C GLU A 758 10.05 29.54 -51.66
N ASN A 759 11.35 29.28 -51.86
CA ASN A 759 12.33 30.30 -52.21
C ASN A 759 11.99 30.84 -53.63
N GLY A 760 12.07 32.14 -53.82
CA GLY A 760 11.71 32.79 -55.08
C GLY A 760 10.27 33.30 -55.16
N TYR A 761 9.48 33.07 -54.14
CA TYR A 761 8.21 33.69 -53.90
C TYR A 761 8.29 34.56 -52.65
N TYR A 762 7.17 34.70 -51.87
CA TYR A 762 7.09 35.58 -50.72
C TYR A 762 7.46 34.89 -49.39
N CYS A 763 8.16 33.75 -49.42
CA CYS A 763 8.59 33.03 -48.23
C CYS A 763 9.45 33.88 -47.27
N TYR A 764 10.31 34.72 -47.82
CA TYR A 764 11.20 35.62 -47.07
C TYR A 764 10.64 37.02 -46.87
N TYR A 765 9.30 37.17 -46.75
CA TYR A 765 8.63 38.44 -46.57
C TYR A 765 7.80 38.43 -45.29
N TYR A 766 7.59 39.63 -44.76
CA TYR A 766 6.58 39.85 -43.74
C TYR A 766 5.24 40.08 -44.42
N TRP A 767 4.22 39.38 -43.98
CA TRP A 767 2.88 39.47 -44.50
C TRP A 767 1.99 40.27 -43.54
N LYS A 768 1.27 41.24 -44.03
CA LYS A 768 0.31 42.02 -43.26
C LYS A 768 -0.99 42.19 -44.03
N ARG A 769 -2.07 42.15 -43.29
CA ARG A 769 -3.38 42.44 -43.83
C ARG A 769 -3.81 43.79 -43.28
N GLY A 770 -4.10 44.77 -44.17
CA GLY A 770 -4.58 46.14 -43.87
C GLY A 770 -6.07 46.27 -43.86
#